data_d9bb4c236a093831c7a3ea425027957c
#
_entry.id   d9bb4c236a093831c7a3ea425027957c
#
_cell.length_a   1.000
_cell.length_b   1.000
_cell.length_c   1.000
_cell.angle_alpha   90.00
_cell.angle_beta   90.00
_cell.angle_gamma   90.00
#
_symmetry.space_group_name_H-M   'P 1'
#
loop_
_entity.id
_entity.type
_entity.pdbx_description
1 polymer ?
#
loop_
_entity_poly.entity_id
_entity_poly.type
_entity_poly.pdbx_seq_one_letter_code
_entity_poly.pdbx_strand_id
1 'polypeptide(L)'
;PQDNTHLTEEEVKEPSSVESSNSSIDTAQQPSHTTINREESVQTSDNVEDSHVSDFANSKIKESNTESGKEENTIEQPNKVKEDSTTSQPSGYTNIDEKISNQDELLNLPINEYENKARPLSTTSAQPSIKRVTVNQLAAEQGSNVNHLIKVTDQSITEGYDDSEGVIKAHDAENLIYDVTFEVDDKVKSGDTMTVNIDKNTVPSDLTDSFTIPKIKDNSGEIIATGTYDNKNKQITYTFTDYVDKYENIKAHLKLTSYIDKSKVPNNNTKLDVEYKTALSSVNKTITVEYQRPNENQTANLQSMFTNIDTKNHTVEQTIYINPLRYSAKETNVNISGNGDEGSTIIDDSTIIKVYKVGDNQNLPDSNRIYDYSEYEDVTNDDYAQLGNNNDVNINFGNIDSPYIIKVISKYDPNKDDYTTIQQTVTMQTTINEYTGEFRTASYDNTIAFSTSSGQGQGDLPPEKTYKIGDYVWEDVDKDGIQNTNDNEKPLSNVLVTLTYPDGTSKSVRTDEDGKYQFDGLKNGLTYKITFETPEGYTPTLKHSGTNPALDSEGNSVWVTINGQDDMTIDSGFYQTPKYSLGNYVWYDTNKDGIQGDDEKGISGVKVTLKDENGNIISTTTTDENGKYQFDNLNSGNYIVHFDKPSGMTQTTTDSGDDDEQDADGEEVHVTITDHDDFSIDNGYYDDESDSDSDSDSDSDSDSDSDS
;
A
#
# COMPACT_ATOMS: atom_id res chain seq x y z
N PRO A 1 30.11 -43.63 -42.11
CA PRO A 1 29.14 -44.53 -42.61
C PRO A 1 27.80 -44.23 -41.94
N GLN A 2 26.89 -43.73 -42.69
CA GLN A 2 25.73 -44.43 -43.24
C GLN A 2 24.73 -44.82 -42.14
N ASP A 3 23.47 -44.61 -42.21
CA ASP A 3 22.52 -44.26 -43.27
C ASP A 3 21.18 -43.94 -42.56
N ASN A 4 20.47 -42.97 -43.06
CA ASN A 4 19.16 -43.07 -43.73
C ASN A 4 18.14 -44.05 -43.11
N THR A 5 16.93 -43.66 -42.86
CA THR A 5 15.84 -43.37 -43.78
C THR A 5 14.54 -43.09 -43.04
N HIS A 6 13.84 -42.07 -43.49
CA HIS A 6 12.51 -42.02 -44.10
C HIS A 6 11.26 -42.24 -43.25
N LEU A 7 10.49 -41.13 -43.22
CA LEU A 7 9.08 -40.95 -43.63
C LEU A 7 8.01 -41.87 -43.03
N THR A 8 6.99 -41.26 -42.45
CA THR A 8 5.69 -41.11 -43.15
C THR A 8 4.74 -40.21 -42.35
N GLU A 9 4.11 -39.30 -43.06
CA GLU A 9 2.86 -38.64 -42.76
C GLU A 9 1.75 -39.63 -42.49
N GLU A 10 0.86 -39.32 -41.58
CA GLU A 10 -0.56 -39.66 -41.71
C GLU A 10 -1.42 -38.59 -41.03
N GLU A 11 -2.10 -37.84 -41.89
CA GLU A 11 -3.37 -37.16 -41.65
C GLU A 11 -4.38 -38.13 -41.08
N VAL A 12 -5.19 -37.71 -40.11
CA VAL A 12 -6.61 -38.08 -40.05
C VAL A 12 -7.39 -37.15 -39.15
N LYS A 13 -8.20 -36.27 -39.77
CA LYS A 13 -9.64 -36.00 -39.60
C LYS A 13 -10.18 -35.63 -38.22
N GLU A 14 -10.75 -34.43 -38.24
CA GLU A 14 -11.95 -34.07 -37.45
C GLU A 14 -13.09 -35.09 -37.65
N PRO A 15 -13.97 -35.18 -36.69
CA PRO A 15 -15.37 -35.03 -37.01
C PRO A 15 -16.14 -34.06 -36.17
N SER A 16 -16.92 -33.36 -36.92
CA SER A 16 -18.03 -32.49 -36.67
C SER A 16 -19.03 -32.91 -35.59
N SER A 17 -19.55 -31.85 -34.92
CA SER A 17 -20.94 -31.62 -34.52
C SER A 17 -21.66 -32.62 -33.63
N VAL A 18 -22.17 -32.11 -32.49
CA VAL A 18 -23.61 -32.17 -32.18
C VAL A 18 -23.96 -31.04 -31.25
N GLU A 19 -25.06 -30.39 -31.62
CA GLU A 19 -25.80 -29.33 -30.98
C GLU A 19 -26.34 -29.67 -29.60
N SER A 20 -26.55 -28.60 -28.91
CA SER A 20 -27.74 -28.14 -28.15
C SER A 20 -27.51 -28.16 -26.66
N SER A 21 -27.77 -27.13 -25.93
CA SER A 21 -28.97 -26.32 -25.79
C SER A 21 -28.72 -25.21 -24.74
N ASN A 22 -29.21 -24.06 -25.08
CA ASN A 22 -29.84 -23.06 -24.24
C ASN A 22 -29.50 -23.00 -22.75
N SER A 23 -28.92 -21.89 -22.32
CA SER A 23 -29.74 -20.95 -21.55
C SER A 23 -29.00 -19.67 -21.22
N SER A 24 -29.77 -18.61 -21.38
CA SER A 24 -29.65 -17.29 -20.81
C SER A 24 -28.49 -16.42 -21.23
N ILE A 25 -28.83 -15.66 -22.18
CA ILE A 25 -28.40 -14.32 -22.48
C ILE A 25 -28.54 -13.49 -21.19
N ASP A 26 -27.43 -13.15 -20.59
CA ASP A 26 -27.36 -11.95 -19.79
C ASP A 26 -26.78 -10.86 -20.68
N THR A 27 -27.68 -10.04 -21.13
CA THR A 27 -27.43 -8.75 -21.76
C THR A 27 -26.58 -7.94 -20.82
N ALA A 28 -25.32 -7.75 -21.19
CA ALA A 28 -24.52 -6.67 -20.60
C ALA A 28 -25.23 -5.36 -20.93
N GLN A 29 -25.90 -4.81 -19.95
CA GLN A 29 -26.36 -3.44 -19.99
C GLN A 29 -25.15 -2.54 -20.06
N GLN A 30 -25.06 -1.78 -21.12
CA GLN A 30 -24.24 -0.58 -21.17
C GLN A 30 -24.54 0.26 -19.93
N PRO A 31 -23.52 0.84 -19.30
CA PRO A 31 -23.78 1.77 -18.20
C PRO A 31 -24.53 2.97 -18.78
N SER A 32 -25.79 3.08 -18.39
CA SER A 32 -26.59 4.27 -18.58
C SER A 32 -25.87 5.46 -17.98
N HIS A 33 -25.71 6.50 -18.76
CA HIS A 33 -25.29 7.81 -18.29
C HIS A 33 -26.17 8.23 -17.11
N THR A 34 -25.61 8.13 -15.92
CA THR A 34 -26.25 8.71 -14.75
C THR A 34 -25.83 10.16 -14.69
N THR A 35 -26.75 11.01 -15.00
CA THR A 35 -26.65 12.44 -14.66
C THR A 35 -26.55 12.53 -13.15
N ILE A 36 -25.40 12.85 -12.64
CA ILE A 36 -25.22 13.09 -11.21
C ILE A 36 -25.85 14.43 -10.91
N ASN A 37 -27.05 14.40 -10.38
CA ASN A 37 -27.62 15.54 -9.69
C ASN A 37 -26.71 15.87 -8.50
N ARG A 38 -26.31 17.11 -8.48
CA ARG A 38 -25.53 17.73 -7.43
C ARG A 38 -26.41 17.95 -6.21
N GLU A 39 -26.61 16.90 -5.44
CA GLU A 39 -27.00 16.99 -4.04
C GLU A 39 -26.81 15.59 -3.44
N GLU A 40 -25.88 15.52 -2.56
CA GLU A 40 -25.70 14.68 -1.39
C GLU A 40 -24.32 14.06 -1.25
N SER A 41 -23.81 14.44 -0.11
CA SER A 41 -22.83 13.78 0.74
C SER A 41 -21.40 13.70 0.22
N VAL A 42 -20.67 14.56 0.83
CA VAL A 42 -19.29 14.47 1.20
C VAL A 42 -18.96 13.09 1.76
N GLN A 43 -18.53 12.22 0.88
CA GLN A 43 -17.48 11.24 1.12
C GLN A 43 -16.83 11.00 -0.23
N THR A 44 -16.07 11.97 -0.63
CA THR A 44 -15.19 11.85 -1.75
C THR A 44 -13.98 11.08 -1.31
N SER A 45 -13.86 9.90 -1.82
CA SER A 45 -12.54 9.43 -2.11
C SER A 45 -11.96 10.44 -3.09
N ASP A 46 -11.05 11.27 -2.63
CA ASP A 46 -10.32 12.20 -3.48
C ASP A 46 -9.44 11.41 -4.43
N ASN A 47 -10.05 10.92 -5.51
CA ASN A 47 -9.30 10.60 -6.70
C ASN A 47 -8.94 11.96 -7.31
N VAL A 48 -7.79 12.46 -6.91
CA VAL A 48 -7.27 13.70 -7.48
C VAL A 48 -6.87 13.40 -8.91
N GLU A 49 -7.72 13.79 -9.83
CA GLU A 49 -7.37 13.81 -11.23
C GLU A 49 -6.33 14.89 -11.46
N ASP A 50 -5.17 14.52 -12.00
CA ASP A 50 -4.22 15.49 -12.47
C ASP A 50 -4.78 16.13 -13.73
N SER A 51 -5.11 17.39 -13.62
CA SER A 51 -5.68 18.13 -14.71
C SER A 51 -4.61 18.84 -15.52
N HIS A 52 -4.77 18.89 -16.81
CA HIS A 52 -3.94 19.70 -17.69
C HIS A 52 -4.80 20.70 -18.46
N VAL A 53 -4.18 21.81 -18.83
CA VAL A 53 -4.82 22.75 -19.73
C VAL A 53 -4.94 22.05 -21.07
N SER A 54 -6.13 21.90 -21.48
CA SER A 54 -6.44 21.29 -22.73
C SER A 54 -7.22 22.24 -23.58
N ASP A 55 -7.12 22.08 -24.76
CA ASP A 55 -7.52 22.76 -25.86
C ASP A 55 -8.79 22.25 -26.38
N PHE A 56 -9.64 23.08 -26.25
CA PHE A 56 -10.90 22.99 -26.84
C PHE A 56 -11.20 24.26 -27.57
N ALA A 57 -11.09 24.26 -28.85
CA ALA A 57 -11.49 25.40 -29.64
C ALA A 57 -12.80 25.05 -30.30
N ASN A 58 -13.87 25.49 -29.74
CA ASN A 58 -15.18 25.27 -30.34
C ASN A 58 -15.57 26.46 -31.23
N SER A 59 -15.74 26.22 -32.51
CA SER A 59 -16.18 27.23 -33.45
C SER A 59 -17.48 26.83 -34.13
N LYS A 60 -18.53 27.58 -33.86
CA LYS A 60 -19.79 27.43 -34.58
C LYS A 60 -19.97 28.54 -35.57
N ILE A 61 -20.22 28.20 -36.83
CA ILE A 61 -20.68 29.19 -37.83
C ILE A 61 -22.13 29.53 -37.51
N LYS A 62 -22.36 30.81 -37.28
CA LYS A 62 -23.69 31.35 -37.31
C LYS A 62 -23.86 32.15 -38.61
N GLU A 63 -24.60 31.61 -39.55
CA GLU A 63 -24.99 32.34 -40.75
C GLU A 63 -26.35 32.99 -40.50
N SER A 64 -26.38 34.29 -40.46
CA SER A 64 -27.64 35.03 -40.49
C SER A 64 -27.81 35.74 -41.82
N ASN A 65 -28.81 35.36 -42.57
CA ASN A 65 -29.28 36.10 -43.73
C ASN A 65 -30.30 37.12 -43.25
N THR A 66 -29.84 38.34 -43.00
CA THR A 66 -30.75 39.42 -42.71
C THR A 66 -30.90 40.30 -43.96
N GLU A 67 -32.07 40.31 -44.55
CA GLU A 67 -32.46 41.35 -45.47
C GLU A 67 -32.85 42.57 -44.64
N SER A 68 -32.06 43.64 -44.71
CA SER A 68 -32.38 44.87 -44.00
C SER A 68 -33.15 45.80 -44.87
N GLY A 69 -34.34 46.15 -44.48
CA GLY A 69 -34.93 47.42 -44.81
C GLY A 69 -34.50 48.45 -43.76
N LYS A 70 -34.07 49.61 -44.23
CA LYS A 70 -33.62 50.75 -43.44
C LYS A 70 -34.11 50.75 -41.98
N GLU A 71 -33.22 50.78 -41.01
CA GLU A 71 -33.20 51.72 -39.88
C GLU A 71 -32.18 51.32 -38.82
N GLU A 72 -31.48 52.32 -38.40
CA GLU A 72 -30.73 52.57 -37.21
C GLU A 72 -29.82 51.47 -36.59
N ASN A 73 -28.59 51.85 -36.39
CA ASN A 73 -27.49 51.25 -35.60
C ASN A 73 -27.92 50.61 -34.29
N THR A 74 -28.49 49.46 -34.36
CA THR A 74 -28.50 48.52 -33.29
C THR A 74 -28.00 47.21 -33.85
N ILE A 75 -26.80 46.85 -33.49
CA ILE A 75 -26.32 45.49 -33.67
C ILE A 75 -27.20 44.64 -32.74
N GLU A 76 -28.29 44.10 -33.31
CA GLU A 76 -29.03 43.07 -32.58
C GLU A 76 -28.12 41.85 -32.45
N GLN A 77 -27.91 41.50 -31.22
CA GLN A 77 -27.30 40.20 -30.92
C GLN A 77 -28.09 39.11 -31.66
N PRO A 78 -27.43 38.21 -32.36
CA PRO A 78 -28.13 37.12 -33.03
C PRO A 78 -28.92 36.35 -31.98
N ASN A 79 -30.23 36.32 -32.20
CA ASN A 79 -31.14 35.53 -31.38
C ASN A 79 -30.63 34.10 -31.24
N LYS A 80 -30.51 33.66 -30.00
CA LYS A 80 -30.32 32.27 -29.68
C LYS A 80 -31.24 31.38 -30.51
N VAL A 81 -30.73 30.75 -31.52
CA VAL A 81 -31.36 29.56 -32.03
C VAL A 81 -31.12 28.51 -30.92
N LYS A 82 -32.19 28.26 -30.20
CA LYS A 82 -32.23 27.03 -29.38
C LYS A 82 -32.26 25.87 -30.38
N GLU A 83 -31.14 25.49 -30.87
CA GLU A 83 -30.96 24.09 -31.22
C GLU A 83 -30.77 23.35 -29.92
N ASP A 84 -31.69 22.43 -29.63
CA ASP A 84 -31.50 21.34 -28.70
C ASP A 84 -30.35 20.45 -29.24
N SER A 85 -29.16 21.00 -29.31
CA SER A 85 -27.98 20.19 -29.36
C SER A 85 -27.61 19.95 -27.91
N THR A 86 -28.04 18.85 -27.36
CA THR A 86 -27.40 18.22 -26.27
C THR A 86 -25.98 17.85 -26.72
N THR A 87 -25.14 18.86 -26.86
CA THR A 87 -23.71 18.65 -26.80
C THR A 87 -23.48 18.30 -25.36
N SER A 88 -23.38 17.00 -25.09
CA SER A 88 -22.84 16.52 -23.87
C SER A 88 -21.47 17.15 -23.72
N GLN A 89 -21.37 18.15 -22.87
CA GLN A 89 -20.09 18.68 -22.48
C GLN A 89 -19.30 17.50 -21.89
N PRO A 90 -18.03 17.36 -22.21
CA PRO A 90 -17.26 16.30 -21.60
C PRO A 90 -17.38 16.45 -20.09
N SER A 91 -17.76 15.37 -19.44
CA SER A 91 -17.73 15.27 -17.99
C SER A 91 -16.29 15.48 -17.54
N GLY A 92 -16.01 16.55 -16.85
CA GLY A 92 -14.67 16.81 -16.36
C GLY A 92 -14.20 18.25 -16.51
N TYR A 93 -15.11 19.22 -16.57
CA TYR A 93 -14.70 20.61 -16.42
C TYR A 93 -14.13 20.84 -15.03
N THR A 94 -12.85 21.09 -14.95
CA THR A 94 -12.22 21.61 -13.75
C THR A 94 -12.24 23.12 -13.78
N ASN A 95 -12.45 23.71 -12.64
CA ASN A 95 -12.39 25.16 -12.50
C ASN A 95 -10.98 25.64 -12.86
N ILE A 96 -10.90 26.71 -13.67
CA ILE A 96 -9.62 27.33 -14.04
C ILE A 96 -8.85 27.77 -12.79
N ASP A 97 -9.54 28.21 -11.75
CA ASP A 97 -8.92 28.69 -10.52
C ASP A 97 -8.20 27.59 -9.75
N GLU A 98 -8.72 26.37 -9.75
CA GLU A 98 -8.01 25.24 -9.16
C GLU A 98 -6.74 24.88 -9.93
N LYS A 99 -6.76 25.06 -11.26
CA LYS A 99 -5.60 24.80 -12.10
C LYS A 99 -4.52 25.87 -12.00
N ILE A 100 -4.94 27.10 -11.79
CA ILE A 100 -4.03 28.25 -11.69
C ILE A 100 -3.47 28.40 -10.26
N SER A 101 -4.24 28.02 -9.24
CA SER A 101 -3.74 27.99 -7.86
C SER A 101 -2.66 26.94 -7.64
N ASN A 102 -2.60 25.91 -8.48
CA ASN A 102 -1.55 24.90 -8.47
C ASN A 102 -0.39 25.26 -9.42
N GLN A 103 -0.10 26.53 -9.60
CA GLN A 103 1.01 26.98 -10.44
C GLN A 103 2.35 26.36 -10.06
N ASP A 104 2.54 26.04 -8.79
CA ASP A 104 3.74 25.36 -8.34
C ASP A 104 3.84 23.92 -8.88
N GLU A 105 2.72 23.24 -9.08
CA GLU A 105 2.70 21.94 -9.75
C GLU A 105 2.87 22.06 -11.28
N LEU A 106 2.27 23.08 -11.89
CA LEU A 106 2.45 23.37 -13.30
C LEU A 106 3.88 23.80 -13.64
N LEU A 107 4.56 24.46 -12.70
CA LEU A 107 5.96 24.86 -12.83
C LEU A 107 6.94 23.70 -12.63
N ASN A 108 6.49 22.61 -12.02
CA ASN A 108 7.27 21.40 -11.81
C ASN A 108 6.99 20.32 -12.87
N LEU A 109 6.31 20.67 -13.95
CA LEU A 109 6.09 19.75 -15.05
C LEU A 109 7.43 19.33 -15.65
N PRO A 110 7.70 18.05 -15.77
CA PRO A 110 8.93 17.55 -16.34
C PRO A 110 8.87 17.61 -17.87
N ILE A 111 8.88 18.82 -18.41
CA ILE A 111 9.24 19.02 -19.81
C ILE A 111 10.76 19.14 -19.82
N ASN A 112 11.43 18.31 -20.62
CA ASN A 112 12.90 18.30 -20.68
C ASN A 112 13.52 19.69 -20.93
N GLU A 113 12.84 20.55 -21.68
CA GLU A 113 13.26 21.93 -21.87
C GLU A 113 13.08 22.78 -20.61
N TYR A 114 12.10 22.48 -19.78
CA TYR A 114 11.81 23.22 -18.56
C TYR A 114 12.78 22.84 -17.45
N GLU A 115 13.13 21.58 -17.33
CA GLU A 115 14.18 21.13 -16.39
C GLU A 115 15.53 21.78 -16.69
N ASN A 116 15.84 21.99 -17.96
CA ASN A 116 17.06 22.68 -18.36
C ASN A 116 17.01 24.20 -18.11
N LYS A 117 15.83 24.80 -18.09
CA LYS A 117 15.61 26.23 -17.81
C LYS A 117 15.36 26.52 -16.32
N ALA A 118 14.76 25.60 -15.61
CA ALA A 118 14.41 25.74 -14.19
C ALA A 118 15.53 25.39 -13.22
N ARG A 119 16.72 25.13 -13.73
CA ARG A 119 17.92 25.08 -12.91
C ARG A 119 18.74 26.38 -13.03
N PRO A 120 18.29 27.48 -12.45
CA PRO A 120 19.25 28.42 -12.00
C PRO A 120 19.88 27.77 -10.80
N LEU A 121 21.03 27.18 -11.02
CA LEU A 121 22.07 27.41 -10.09
C LEU A 121 21.65 27.75 -8.67
N SER A 122 21.53 26.78 -7.88
CA SER A 122 21.91 27.01 -6.51
C SER A 122 23.40 27.33 -6.48
N THR A 123 23.71 28.57 -6.60
CA THR A 123 25.05 29.08 -6.42
C THR A 123 25.49 29.14 -4.97
N THR A 124 24.76 28.52 -4.09
CA THR A 124 25.17 28.41 -2.70
C THR A 124 25.53 26.99 -2.40
N SER A 125 26.72 26.66 -2.73
CA SER A 125 27.44 25.52 -2.26
C SER A 125 27.73 25.64 -0.78
N ALA A 126 26.79 25.37 0.08
CA ALA A 126 27.13 25.27 1.49
C ALA A 126 27.48 23.86 1.94
N GLN A 127 27.38 22.84 1.10
CA GLN A 127 27.94 21.50 1.37
C GLN A 127 28.00 20.63 0.11
N PRO A 128 29.08 20.66 -0.65
CA PRO A 128 29.18 19.90 -1.89
C PRO A 128 29.26 18.38 -1.67
N SER A 129 29.64 17.92 -0.49
CA SER A 129 29.80 16.51 -0.20
C SER A 129 28.47 15.76 0.02
N ILE A 130 27.48 16.39 0.65
CA ILE A 130 26.17 15.76 0.91
C ILE A 130 25.34 15.70 -0.37
N LYS A 131 25.45 16.72 -1.23
CA LYS A 131 24.77 16.72 -2.53
C LYS A 131 25.32 15.67 -3.49
N ARG A 132 26.62 15.37 -3.43
CA ARG A 132 27.23 14.31 -4.24
C ARG A 132 26.77 12.91 -3.83
N VAL A 133 26.60 12.66 -2.55
CA VAL A 133 26.10 11.38 -2.04
C VAL A 133 24.65 11.17 -2.46
N THR A 134 23.82 12.23 -2.38
CA THR A 134 22.41 12.17 -2.79
C THR A 134 22.25 11.97 -4.30
N VAL A 135 23.08 12.64 -5.11
CA VAL A 135 23.08 12.46 -6.58
C VAL A 135 23.58 11.07 -6.98
N ASN A 136 24.57 10.54 -6.29
CA ASN A 136 25.04 9.18 -6.55
C ASN A 136 24.06 8.11 -6.10
N GLN A 137 23.30 8.33 -5.04
CA GLN A 137 22.19 7.45 -4.65
C GLN A 137 21.04 7.51 -5.65
N LEU A 138 20.65 8.70 -6.11
CA LEU A 138 19.64 8.86 -7.15
C LEU A 138 20.08 8.27 -8.49
N ALA A 139 21.34 8.37 -8.85
CA ALA A 139 21.88 7.74 -10.07
C ALA A 139 22.02 6.21 -9.94
N ALA A 140 22.14 5.68 -8.72
CA ALA A 140 22.18 4.24 -8.46
C ALA A 140 20.78 3.61 -8.41
N GLU A 141 19.71 4.42 -8.31
CA GLU A 141 18.32 4.00 -8.24
C GLU A 141 17.55 4.23 -9.56
N GLN A 142 18.24 4.48 -10.67
CA GLN A 142 17.58 4.46 -11.97
C GLN A 142 17.13 3.03 -12.27
N GLY A 143 15.82 2.81 -12.11
CA GLY A 143 15.20 1.54 -12.40
C GLY A 143 15.24 1.18 -13.88
N SER A 144 14.89 -0.03 -14.16
CA SER A 144 14.83 -0.60 -15.51
C SER A 144 13.50 -0.28 -16.18
N ASN A 145 13.48 -0.28 -17.52
CA ASN A 145 12.22 -0.35 -18.25
C ASN A 145 11.58 -1.74 -18.04
N VAL A 146 10.37 -1.74 -17.52
CA VAL A 146 9.64 -2.96 -17.16
C VAL A 146 8.39 -3.20 -18.02
N ASN A 147 8.36 -2.70 -19.25
CA ASN A 147 7.23 -2.89 -20.15
C ASN A 147 6.79 -4.37 -20.29
N HIS A 148 7.73 -5.30 -20.21
CA HIS A 148 7.47 -6.75 -20.24
C HIS A 148 6.78 -7.29 -18.98
N LEU A 149 6.74 -6.51 -17.90
CA LEU A 149 6.08 -6.82 -16.63
C LEU A 149 4.73 -6.11 -16.48
N ILE A 150 4.30 -5.39 -17.52
CA ILE A 150 3.01 -4.69 -17.56
C ILE A 150 2.08 -5.49 -18.47
N LYS A 151 0.97 -5.90 -17.92
CA LYS A 151 -0.06 -6.64 -18.64
C LYS A 151 -1.27 -5.77 -18.90
N VAL A 152 -1.47 -5.35 -20.13
CA VAL A 152 -2.68 -4.63 -20.55
C VAL A 152 -3.86 -5.60 -20.58
N THR A 153 -4.91 -5.28 -19.83
CA THR A 153 -6.12 -6.12 -19.74
C THR A 153 -7.26 -5.60 -20.60
N ASP A 154 -7.31 -4.29 -20.81
CA ASP A 154 -8.28 -3.64 -21.69
C ASP A 154 -7.72 -2.32 -22.21
N GLN A 155 -8.06 -1.96 -23.42
CA GLN A 155 -7.71 -0.66 -23.99
C GLN A 155 -8.64 -0.29 -25.15
N SER A 156 -8.95 0.98 -25.26
CA SER A 156 -9.81 1.52 -26.29
C SER A 156 -9.45 2.95 -26.66
N ILE A 157 -9.79 3.32 -27.88
CA ILE A 157 -9.73 4.69 -28.38
C ILE A 157 -11.16 5.12 -28.70
N THR A 158 -11.63 6.20 -28.09
CA THR A 158 -12.94 6.77 -28.35
C THR A 158 -12.83 8.24 -28.73
N GLU A 159 -13.77 8.72 -29.52
CA GLU A 159 -13.95 10.16 -29.75
C GLU A 159 -14.61 10.77 -28.51
N GLY A 160 -14.16 11.97 -28.14
CA GLY A 160 -14.67 12.67 -26.96
C GLY A 160 -16.12 13.15 -27.11
N TYR A 161 -16.59 13.31 -28.32
CA TYR A 161 -17.99 13.61 -28.69
C TYR A 161 -18.52 12.49 -29.57
N ASP A 162 -19.57 11.86 -29.12
CA ASP A 162 -20.11 10.60 -29.68
C ASP A 162 -21.15 10.84 -30.79
N ASP A 163 -20.90 11.70 -31.73
CA ASP A 163 -21.90 12.02 -32.74
C ASP A 163 -21.56 11.66 -34.19
N SER A 164 -20.33 11.19 -34.44
CA SER A 164 -19.95 10.81 -35.80
C SER A 164 -18.86 9.73 -35.80
N GLU A 165 -19.26 8.50 -35.96
CA GLU A 165 -18.37 7.36 -36.01
C GLU A 165 -17.13 7.56 -36.90
N GLY A 166 -15.96 7.69 -36.29
CA GLY A 166 -14.68 7.79 -36.97
C GLY A 166 -14.36 9.15 -37.56
N VAL A 167 -15.13 10.18 -37.30
CA VAL A 167 -14.85 11.57 -37.73
C VAL A 167 -14.44 12.39 -36.51
N ILE A 168 -13.32 13.07 -36.60
CA ILE A 168 -12.82 14.00 -35.58
C ILE A 168 -12.96 15.42 -36.12
N LYS A 169 -13.82 16.21 -35.51
CA LYS A 169 -14.01 17.63 -35.83
C LYS A 169 -12.98 18.45 -35.06
N ALA A 170 -11.78 18.49 -35.59
CA ALA A 170 -10.64 19.12 -34.92
C ALA A 170 -10.82 20.63 -34.71
N HIS A 171 -11.64 21.29 -35.54
CA HIS A 171 -12.00 22.71 -35.36
C HIS A 171 -12.89 22.96 -34.14
N ASP A 172 -13.64 21.95 -33.69
CA ASP A 172 -14.45 21.99 -32.46
C ASP A 172 -13.69 21.45 -31.26
N ALA A 173 -12.37 21.28 -31.38
CA ALA A 173 -11.50 20.70 -30.41
C ALA A 173 -11.96 19.30 -29.92
N GLU A 174 -12.57 18.56 -30.83
CA GLU A 174 -12.91 17.18 -30.55
C GLU A 174 -11.64 16.39 -30.28
N ASN A 175 -11.63 15.64 -29.18
CA ASN A 175 -10.46 14.92 -28.68
C ASN A 175 -10.58 13.42 -28.93
N LEU A 176 -9.45 12.75 -28.80
CA LEU A 176 -9.36 11.31 -28.71
C LEU A 176 -9.10 10.95 -27.24
N ILE A 177 -9.89 10.02 -26.74
CA ILE A 177 -9.74 9.49 -25.39
C ILE A 177 -9.17 8.09 -25.49
N TYR A 178 -8.00 7.89 -24.89
CA TYR A 178 -7.36 6.61 -24.74
C TYR A 178 -7.59 6.09 -23.34
N ASP A 179 -8.38 5.03 -23.23
CA ASP A 179 -8.62 4.30 -21.99
C ASP A 179 -7.78 3.03 -21.98
N VAL A 180 -7.02 2.82 -20.92
CA VAL A 180 -6.23 1.60 -20.76
C VAL A 180 -6.26 1.14 -19.32
N THR A 181 -6.52 -0.15 -19.13
CA THR A 181 -6.43 -0.83 -17.86
C THR A 181 -5.31 -1.87 -17.94
N PHE A 182 -4.46 -1.90 -16.93
CA PHE A 182 -3.33 -2.81 -16.90
C PHE A 182 -3.00 -3.29 -15.49
N GLU A 183 -2.30 -4.40 -15.43
CA GLU A 183 -1.77 -5.00 -14.22
C GLU A 183 -0.26 -4.81 -14.17
N VAL A 184 0.25 -4.52 -13.00
CA VAL A 184 1.68 -4.37 -12.71
C VAL A 184 2.17 -5.63 -12.00
N ASP A 185 3.17 -6.32 -12.57
CA ASP A 185 3.76 -7.51 -11.95
C ASP A 185 4.48 -7.15 -10.64
N ASP A 186 4.35 -8.00 -9.63
CA ASP A 186 4.93 -7.80 -8.29
C ASP A 186 6.47 -7.76 -8.28
N LYS A 187 7.11 -8.08 -9.40
CA LYS A 187 8.57 -7.96 -9.57
C LYS A 187 9.02 -6.53 -9.87
N VAL A 188 8.11 -5.64 -10.22
CA VAL A 188 8.40 -4.22 -10.46
C VAL A 188 8.85 -3.58 -9.16
N LYS A 189 9.90 -2.74 -9.24
CA LYS A 189 10.51 -2.07 -8.10
C LYS A 189 10.42 -0.56 -8.22
N SER A 190 10.53 0.12 -7.10
CA SER A 190 10.64 1.59 -7.06
C SER A 190 11.73 2.07 -8.02
N GLY A 191 11.42 3.10 -8.81
CA GLY A 191 12.31 3.63 -9.83
C GLY A 191 12.23 2.97 -11.20
N ASP A 192 11.59 1.80 -11.32
CA ASP A 192 11.33 1.17 -12.61
C ASP A 192 10.35 1.99 -13.45
N THR A 193 10.44 1.85 -14.76
CA THR A 193 9.67 2.66 -15.69
C THR A 193 8.84 1.82 -16.66
N MET A 194 7.70 2.36 -17.03
CA MET A 194 6.90 1.89 -18.16
C MET A 194 6.61 3.04 -19.12
N THR A 195 6.26 2.71 -20.35
CA THR A 195 5.97 3.72 -21.37
C THR A 195 4.55 3.62 -21.91
N VAL A 196 3.98 4.78 -22.18
CA VAL A 196 2.71 4.94 -22.89
C VAL A 196 2.94 5.87 -24.07
N ASN A 197 2.57 5.45 -25.26
CA ASN A 197 2.69 6.24 -26.46
C ASN A 197 1.30 6.73 -26.93
N ILE A 198 1.17 8.01 -27.17
CA ILE A 198 0.07 8.56 -27.93
C ILE A 198 0.40 8.53 -29.42
N ASP A 199 -0.61 8.69 -30.27
CA ASP A 199 -0.38 8.66 -31.70
C ASP A 199 0.52 9.80 -32.17
N LYS A 200 1.34 9.54 -33.18
CA LYS A 200 2.29 10.50 -33.76
C LYS A 200 1.63 11.77 -34.32
N ASN A 201 0.35 11.70 -34.66
CA ASN A 201 -0.43 12.81 -35.18
C ASN A 201 -1.27 13.51 -34.12
N THR A 202 -1.00 13.24 -32.86
CA THR A 202 -1.71 13.80 -31.71
C THR A 202 -0.77 14.53 -30.75
N VAL A 203 -1.37 15.37 -29.93
CA VAL A 203 -0.71 16.11 -28.86
C VAL A 203 -1.58 16.06 -27.60
N PRO A 204 -0.99 16.09 -26.41
CA PRO A 204 -1.78 16.18 -25.16
C PRO A 204 -2.55 17.49 -25.03
N SER A 205 -2.03 18.57 -25.61
CA SER A 205 -2.68 19.85 -25.72
C SER A 205 -2.35 20.51 -27.09
N ASP A 206 -3.35 21.04 -27.71
CA ASP A 206 -3.22 21.71 -29.01
C ASP A 206 -2.97 23.22 -28.86
N LEU A 207 -3.31 23.80 -27.74
CA LEU A 207 -3.26 25.23 -27.48
C LEU A 207 -2.08 25.68 -26.65
N THR A 208 -1.44 24.77 -25.92
CA THR A 208 -0.33 25.10 -25.03
C THR A 208 0.66 23.94 -24.91
N ASP A 209 1.92 24.28 -24.68
CA ASP A 209 2.96 23.31 -24.32
C ASP A 209 2.99 23.04 -22.80
N SER A 210 2.18 23.75 -22.02
CA SER A 210 2.05 23.60 -20.58
C SER A 210 0.88 22.70 -20.26
N PHE A 211 1.15 21.44 -19.96
CA PHE A 211 0.14 20.46 -19.57
C PHE A 211 0.73 19.50 -18.52
N THR A 212 -0.14 18.87 -17.74
CA THR A 212 0.24 17.92 -16.70
C THR A 212 -0.06 16.50 -17.17
N ILE A 213 0.91 15.61 -17.04
CA ILE A 213 0.68 14.18 -17.18
C ILE A 213 0.06 13.67 -15.89
N PRO A 214 -1.07 12.96 -15.96
CA PRO A 214 -1.74 12.49 -14.76
C PRO A 214 -0.85 11.52 -13.97
N LYS A 215 -0.72 11.73 -12.68
CA LYS A 215 -0.14 10.75 -11.76
C LYS A 215 -1.11 9.58 -11.61
N ILE A 216 -0.58 8.40 -11.42
CA ILE A 216 -1.39 7.25 -11.05
C ILE A 216 -1.45 7.19 -9.53
N LYS A 217 -2.65 7.35 -8.97
CA LYS A 217 -2.89 7.39 -7.52
C LYS A 217 -3.85 6.29 -7.10
N ASP A 218 -3.73 5.84 -5.89
CA ASP A 218 -4.72 4.94 -5.28
C ASP A 218 -5.89 5.70 -4.66
N ASN A 219 -6.84 4.99 -4.11
CA ASN A 219 -8.03 5.57 -3.49
C ASN A 219 -7.73 6.43 -2.25
N SER A 220 -6.56 6.29 -1.65
CA SER A 220 -6.10 7.10 -0.53
C SER A 220 -5.34 8.36 -0.96
N GLY A 221 -5.04 8.48 -2.26
CA GLY A 221 -4.22 9.55 -2.82
C GLY A 221 -2.72 9.24 -2.81
N GLU A 222 -2.30 8.04 -2.42
CA GLU A 222 -0.90 7.63 -2.50
C GLU A 222 -0.48 7.42 -3.95
N ILE A 223 0.67 7.98 -4.32
CA ILE A 223 1.15 7.98 -5.71
C ILE A 223 1.79 6.63 -6.03
N ILE A 224 1.29 5.97 -7.08
CA ILE A 224 1.82 4.72 -7.61
C ILE A 224 2.92 4.99 -8.64
N ALA A 225 2.69 5.94 -9.54
CA ALA A 225 3.63 6.33 -10.57
C ALA A 225 3.44 7.77 -11.00
N THR A 226 4.53 8.40 -11.45
CA THR A 226 4.55 9.75 -12.01
C THR A 226 5.00 9.70 -13.46
N GLY A 227 4.37 10.52 -14.30
CA GLY A 227 4.64 10.55 -15.74
C GLY A 227 5.46 11.76 -16.19
N THR A 228 6.31 11.55 -17.17
CA THR A 228 7.00 12.60 -17.93
C THR A 228 6.71 12.42 -19.41
N TYR A 229 6.58 13.53 -20.15
CA TYR A 229 6.22 13.48 -21.57
C TYR A 229 7.36 13.95 -22.48
N ASP A 230 7.63 13.16 -23.50
CA ASP A 230 8.54 13.49 -24.60
C ASP A 230 7.73 13.76 -25.87
N ASN A 231 7.63 15.03 -26.26
CA ASN A 231 6.87 15.43 -27.44
C ASN A 231 7.48 14.93 -28.74
N LYS A 232 8.79 14.76 -28.81
CA LYS A 232 9.45 14.27 -30.03
C LYS A 232 9.05 12.84 -30.36
N ASN A 233 8.99 12.00 -29.34
CA ASN A 233 8.65 10.58 -29.47
C ASN A 233 7.16 10.29 -29.16
N LYS A 234 6.40 11.32 -28.78
CA LYS A 234 4.99 11.17 -28.37
C LYS A 234 4.84 10.10 -27.29
N GLN A 235 5.73 10.10 -26.31
CA GLN A 235 5.86 9.08 -25.32
C GLN A 235 5.78 9.65 -23.90
N ILE A 236 4.96 9.02 -23.08
CA ILE A 236 4.93 9.23 -21.65
C ILE A 236 5.74 8.12 -21.00
N THR A 237 6.67 8.48 -20.13
CA THR A 237 7.39 7.56 -19.28
C THR A 237 6.87 7.69 -17.86
N TYR A 238 6.24 6.64 -17.36
CA TYR A 238 5.83 6.53 -15.96
C TYR A 238 6.93 5.88 -15.14
N THR A 239 7.28 6.54 -14.03
CA THR A 239 8.23 6.02 -13.05
C THR A 239 7.47 5.59 -11.80
N PHE A 240 7.63 4.33 -11.41
CA PHE A 240 6.99 3.78 -10.23
C PHE A 240 7.65 4.30 -8.95
N THR A 241 6.82 4.59 -7.97
CA THR A 241 7.25 4.99 -6.62
C THR A 241 7.50 3.76 -5.73
N ASP A 242 7.82 3.99 -4.47
CA ASP A 242 7.93 2.92 -3.46
C ASP A 242 6.60 2.21 -3.15
N TYR A 243 5.50 2.67 -3.74
CA TYR A 243 4.20 1.98 -3.67
C TYR A 243 4.29 0.52 -4.14
N VAL A 244 5.02 0.28 -5.24
CA VAL A 244 5.17 -1.07 -5.80
C VAL A 244 6.01 -2.01 -4.93
N ASP A 245 6.78 -1.47 -4.00
CA ASP A 245 7.53 -2.27 -3.01
C ASP A 245 6.69 -2.62 -1.78
N LYS A 246 5.59 -1.90 -1.55
CA LYS A 246 4.69 -2.06 -0.40
C LYS A 246 3.43 -2.86 -0.70
N TYR A 247 2.96 -2.83 -1.95
CA TYR A 247 1.69 -3.40 -2.38
C TYR A 247 1.89 -4.45 -3.48
N GLU A 248 1.00 -5.42 -3.52
CA GLU A 248 0.95 -6.49 -4.51
C GLU A 248 -0.33 -6.41 -5.35
N ASN A 249 -0.40 -7.14 -6.45
CA ASN A 249 -1.58 -7.23 -7.32
C ASN A 249 -2.09 -5.86 -7.79
N ILE A 250 -1.20 -4.96 -8.15
CA ILE A 250 -1.56 -3.59 -8.56
C ILE A 250 -2.26 -3.63 -9.90
N LYS A 251 -3.45 -3.04 -9.94
CA LYS A 251 -4.22 -2.76 -11.14
C LYS A 251 -4.35 -1.27 -11.31
N ALA A 252 -4.18 -0.79 -12.53
CA ALA A 252 -4.21 0.62 -12.83
C ALA A 252 -5.06 0.92 -14.06
N HIS A 253 -5.62 2.10 -14.09
CA HIS A 253 -6.41 2.64 -15.20
C HIS A 253 -5.90 4.04 -15.54
N LEU A 254 -5.64 4.27 -16.82
CA LEU A 254 -5.32 5.58 -17.38
C LEU A 254 -6.40 5.99 -18.37
N LYS A 255 -6.83 7.22 -18.24
CA LYS A 255 -7.66 7.91 -19.22
C LYS A 255 -6.90 9.12 -19.71
N LEU A 256 -6.38 9.03 -20.93
CA LEU A 256 -5.59 10.08 -21.56
C LEU A 256 -6.38 10.75 -22.68
N THR A 257 -6.48 12.07 -22.59
CA THR A 257 -7.08 12.89 -23.62
C THR A 257 -5.98 13.45 -24.51
N SER A 258 -6.17 13.36 -25.81
CA SER A 258 -5.27 13.95 -26.80
C SER A 258 -6.04 14.59 -27.95
N TYR A 259 -5.37 15.48 -28.68
CA TYR A 259 -5.94 16.29 -29.76
C TYR A 259 -5.15 16.09 -31.02
N ILE A 260 -5.75 16.36 -32.15
CA ILE A 260 -5.06 16.34 -33.44
C ILE A 260 -3.94 17.37 -33.45
N ASP A 261 -2.74 16.94 -33.79
CA ASP A 261 -1.60 17.83 -34.02
C ASP A 261 -1.78 18.52 -35.37
N LYS A 262 -2.23 19.76 -35.34
CA LYS A 262 -2.52 20.55 -36.53
C LYS A 262 -1.30 20.83 -37.38
N SER A 263 -0.08 20.70 -36.83
CA SER A 263 1.17 20.79 -37.60
C SER A 263 1.41 19.55 -38.48
N LYS A 264 0.90 18.42 -38.05
CA LYS A 264 1.00 17.15 -38.78
C LYS A 264 -0.18 16.89 -39.69
N VAL A 265 -1.35 17.42 -39.33
CA VAL A 265 -2.62 17.20 -40.06
C VAL A 265 -3.25 18.55 -40.39
N PRO A 266 -2.68 19.31 -41.32
CA PRO A 266 -3.16 20.65 -41.64
C PRO A 266 -4.37 20.68 -42.60
N ASN A 267 -4.69 19.56 -43.25
CA ASN A 267 -5.68 19.52 -44.32
C ASN A 267 -6.98 18.83 -43.87
N ASN A 268 -8.09 19.37 -44.36
CA ASN A 268 -9.41 18.78 -44.15
C ASN A 268 -9.54 17.41 -44.79
N ASN A 269 -10.43 16.58 -44.26
CA ASN A 269 -10.71 15.21 -44.73
C ASN A 269 -9.48 14.29 -44.75
N THR A 270 -8.56 14.49 -43.84
CA THR A 270 -7.39 13.61 -43.72
C THR A 270 -7.75 12.33 -42.97
N LYS A 271 -7.53 11.18 -43.64
CA LYS A 271 -7.74 9.88 -43.04
C LYS A 271 -6.48 9.41 -42.34
N LEU A 272 -6.62 9.02 -41.08
CA LEU A 272 -5.54 8.55 -40.22
C LEU A 272 -5.88 7.19 -39.62
N ASP A 273 -4.87 6.36 -39.47
CA ASP A 273 -4.93 5.17 -38.63
C ASP A 273 -4.11 5.44 -37.35
N VAL A 274 -4.78 5.87 -36.29
CA VAL A 274 -4.14 6.26 -35.05
C VAL A 274 -3.83 5.04 -34.19
N GLU A 275 -2.66 5.06 -33.55
CA GLU A 275 -2.17 3.99 -32.69
C GLU A 275 -1.78 4.54 -31.32
N TYR A 276 -2.34 3.93 -30.27
CA TYR A 276 -1.95 4.17 -28.90
C TYR A 276 -1.37 2.90 -28.32
N LYS A 277 -0.34 3.03 -27.48
CA LYS A 277 0.40 1.89 -26.97
C LYS A 277 0.70 2.07 -25.49
N THR A 278 0.41 1.06 -24.70
CA THR A 278 0.84 0.96 -23.31
C THR A 278 1.77 -0.23 -23.18
N ALA A 279 2.99 0.00 -22.69
CA ALA A 279 4.04 -0.99 -22.59
C ALA A 279 4.29 -1.67 -23.95
N LEU A 280 3.94 -2.94 -24.09
CA LEU A 280 4.12 -3.69 -25.33
C LEU A 280 2.83 -3.91 -26.12
N SER A 281 1.70 -3.39 -25.63
CA SER A 281 0.38 -3.63 -26.22
C SER A 281 -0.16 -2.36 -26.86
N SER A 282 -0.64 -2.45 -28.09
CA SER A 282 -1.21 -1.34 -28.83
C SER A 282 -2.65 -1.57 -29.27
N VAL A 283 -3.36 -0.47 -29.52
CA VAL A 283 -4.69 -0.43 -30.12
C VAL A 283 -4.72 0.61 -31.23
N ASN A 284 -5.42 0.31 -32.30
CA ASN A 284 -5.53 1.19 -33.46
C ASN A 284 -6.98 1.56 -33.72
N LYS A 285 -7.19 2.75 -34.26
CA LYS A 285 -8.48 3.22 -34.75
C LYS A 285 -8.29 4.04 -36.04
N THR A 286 -9.15 3.82 -37.01
CA THR A 286 -9.19 4.65 -38.21
C THR A 286 -10.13 5.83 -38.01
N ILE A 287 -9.64 7.02 -38.21
CA ILE A 287 -10.39 8.29 -38.10
C ILE A 287 -10.23 9.13 -39.35
N THR A 288 -11.17 10.04 -39.56
CA THR A 288 -11.06 11.10 -40.53
C THR A 288 -11.09 12.44 -39.83
N VAL A 289 -10.08 13.28 -40.04
CA VAL A 289 -9.99 14.60 -39.44
C VAL A 289 -10.69 15.62 -40.32
N GLU A 290 -11.63 16.33 -39.75
CA GLU A 290 -12.34 17.39 -40.42
C GLU A 290 -12.06 18.74 -39.77
N TYR A 291 -11.94 19.75 -40.67
CA TYR A 291 -11.93 21.15 -40.30
C TYR A 291 -13.13 21.83 -40.89
N GLN A 292 -13.77 22.70 -40.14
CA GLN A 292 -14.91 23.44 -40.63
C GLN A 292 -14.47 24.44 -41.70
N ARG A 293 -15.25 24.52 -42.77
CA ARG A 293 -15.02 25.46 -43.85
C ARG A 293 -16.22 26.41 -43.97
N PRO A 294 -15.98 27.63 -44.43
CA PRO A 294 -17.08 28.55 -44.65
C PRO A 294 -18.02 28.07 -45.77
N ASN A 295 -19.25 28.49 -45.68
CA ASN A 295 -20.26 28.16 -46.69
C ASN A 295 -19.91 28.76 -48.05
N GLU A 296 -19.96 27.94 -49.10
CA GLU A 296 -19.43 28.26 -50.43
C GLU A 296 -20.20 29.35 -51.22
N ASN A 297 -21.29 29.85 -50.74
CA ASN A 297 -22.14 30.76 -51.53
C ASN A 297 -22.32 32.14 -50.89
N GLN A 298 -21.41 32.58 -50.06
CA GLN A 298 -21.55 33.83 -49.33
C GLN A 298 -20.32 34.72 -49.42
N THR A 299 -20.55 36.02 -49.64
CA THR A 299 -19.51 37.05 -49.64
C THR A 299 -18.96 37.30 -48.23
N ALA A 300 -19.81 37.18 -47.20
CA ALA A 300 -19.36 37.13 -45.81
C ALA A 300 -18.95 35.68 -45.47
N ASN A 301 -17.66 35.44 -45.53
CA ASN A 301 -17.10 34.13 -45.26
C ASN A 301 -15.83 34.26 -44.43
N LEU A 302 -15.75 33.47 -43.38
CA LEU A 302 -14.64 33.50 -42.46
C LEU A 302 -14.43 32.14 -41.82
N GLN A 303 -13.25 31.96 -41.26
CA GLN A 303 -12.85 30.78 -40.49
C GLN A 303 -12.07 31.25 -39.28
N SER A 304 -12.36 30.73 -38.11
CA SER A 304 -11.71 31.22 -36.89
C SER A 304 -11.52 30.12 -35.88
N MET A 305 -10.38 30.15 -35.22
CA MET A 305 -10.05 29.24 -34.12
C MET A 305 -9.18 29.95 -33.08
N PHE A 306 -9.28 29.51 -31.83
CA PHE A 306 -8.19 29.73 -30.91
C PHE A 306 -7.01 28.81 -31.28
N THR A 307 -5.82 29.37 -31.29
CA THR A 307 -4.59 28.71 -31.75
C THR A 307 -3.51 28.65 -30.68
N ASN A 308 -3.67 29.40 -29.61
CA ASN A 308 -2.76 29.33 -28.47
C ASN A 308 -3.43 29.85 -27.19
N ILE A 309 -3.03 29.30 -26.06
CA ILE A 309 -3.30 29.85 -24.74
C ILE A 309 -1.98 29.95 -23.95
N ASP A 310 -1.73 31.12 -23.40
CA ASP A 310 -0.62 31.34 -22.48
C ASP A 310 -1.20 31.47 -21.06
N THR A 311 -1.17 30.38 -20.33
CA THR A 311 -1.69 30.31 -18.96
C THR A 311 -0.87 31.09 -17.96
N LYS A 312 0.38 31.39 -18.28
CA LYS A 312 1.27 32.18 -17.42
C LYS A 312 0.98 33.67 -17.51
N ASN A 313 0.75 34.15 -18.72
CA ASN A 313 0.44 35.58 -18.98
C ASN A 313 -1.05 35.84 -19.10
N HIS A 314 -1.89 34.82 -19.01
CA HIS A 314 -3.35 34.87 -19.11
C HIS A 314 -3.80 35.53 -20.42
N THR A 315 -3.25 35.02 -21.51
CA THR A 315 -3.63 35.48 -22.86
C THR A 315 -4.04 34.32 -23.76
N VAL A 316 -4.89 34.60 -24.69
CA VAL A 316 -5.32 33.70 -25.77
C VAL A 316 -5.01 34.28 -27.13
N GLU A 317 -4.66 33.42 -28.07
CA GLU A 317 -4.47 33.76 -29.46
C GLU A 317 -5.62 33.21 -30.30
N GLN A 318 -6.26 34.08 -31.07
CA GLN A 318 -7.25 33.70 -32.05
C GLN A 318 -6.69 33.98 -33.47
N THR A 319 -6.78 33.00 -34.34
CA THR A 319 -6.41 33.14 -35.76
C THR A 319 -7.64 33.09 -36.62
N ILE A 320 -7.86 34.17 -37.37
CA ILE A 320 -9.07 34.36 -38.15
C ILE A 320 -8.68 34.49 -39.63
N TYR A 321 -9.34 33.71 -40.46
CA TYR A 321 -9.29 33.91 -41.93
C TYR A 321 -10.49 34.69 -42.36
N ILE A 322 -10.27 35.85 -42.95
CA ILE A 322 -11.30 36.67 -43.58
C ILE A 322 -11.26 36.42 -45.07
N ASN A 323 -12.42 36.16 -45.67
CA ASN A 323 -12.60 35.87 -47.08
C ASN A 323 -11.71 34.72 -47.60
N PRO A 324 -11.62 33.58 -46.95
CA PRO A 324 -10.83 32.47 -47.46
C PRO A 324 -11.31 31.92 -48.80
N LEU A 325 -12.56 32.15 -49.16
CA LEU A 325 -13.15 31.76 -50.45
C LEU A 325 -12.79 32.70 -51.61
N ARG A 326 -12.09 33.81 -51.33
CA ARG A 326 -11.60 34.76 -52.32
C ARG A 326 -12.73 35.43 -53.16
N TYR A 327 -13.86 35.72 -52.51
CA TYR A 327 -14.93 36.49 -53.16
C TYR A 327 -14.60 37.98 -53.21
N SER A 328 -15.20 38.67 -54.10
CA SER A 328 -15.22 40.12 -54.07
C SER A 328 -16.23 40.60 -53.04
N ALA A 329 -15.71 41.08 -51.90
CA ALA A 329 -16.50 41.55 -50.79
C ALA A 329 -16.38 43.05 -50.59
N LYS A 330 -17.51 43.73 -50.54
CA LYS A 330 -17.58 45.20 -50.46
C LYS A 330 -17.84 45.66 -49.04
N GLU A 331 -17.21 46.78 -48.69
CA GLU A 331 -17.37 47.44 -47.40
C GLU A 331 -17.25 46.44 -46.24
N THR A 332 -16.21 45.60 -46.30
CA THR A 332 -15.98 44.54 -45.33
C THR A 332 -15.57 45.11 -44.00
N ASN A 333 -16.32 44.77 -42.98
CA ASN A 333 -16.04 45.13 -41.59
C ASN A 333 -16.03 43.89 -40.73
N VAL A 334 -15.09 43.81 -39.79
CA VAL A 334 -14.92 42.69 -38.84
C VAL A 334 -14.99 43.21 -37.44
N ASN A 335 -15.89 42.66 -36.63
CA ASN A 335 -15.97 42.91 -35.21
C ASN A 335 -15.46 41.70 -34.43
N ILE A 336 -14.61 41.94 -33.48
CA ILE A 336 -14.12 40.92 -32.52
C ILE A 336 -14.57 41.31 -31.13
N SER A 337 -15.37 40.50 -30.50
CA SER A 337 -15.96 40.74 -29.19
C SER A 337 -15.45 39.73 -28.15
N GLY A 338 -15.02 40.25 -27.02
CA GLY A 338 -14.67 39.46 -25.86
C GLY A 338 -15.86 39.06 -24.99
N ASN A 339 -17.07 39.53 -25.35
CA ASN A 339 -18.29 39.17 -24.60
C ASN A 339 -18.90 37.92 -25.25
N GLY A 340 -18.94 36.84 -24.50
CA GLY A 340 -19.55 35.60 -24.92
C GLY A 340 -20.55 35.07 -23.90
N ASP A 341 -21.48 34.26 -24.37
CA ASP A 341 -22.49 33.62 -23.50
C ASP A 341 -21.86 32.54 -22.57
N GLU A 342 -20.74 31.95 -23.01
CA GLU A 342 -20.06 30.86 -22.36
C GLU A 342 -18.70 31.25 -21.76
N GLY A 343 -18.42 32.54 -21.68
CA GLY A 343 -17.15 33.05 -21.17
C GLY A 343 -16.78 34.36 -21.85
N SER A 344 -15.67 34.95 -21.43
CA SER A 344 -15.24 36.24 -22.00
C SER A 344 -13.72 36.33 -22.05
N THR A 345 -13.26 37.20 -22.99
CA THR A 345 -11.90 37.73 -23.00
C THR A 345 -11.94 39.24 -22.74
N ILE A 346 -10.78 39.82 -22.55
CA ILE A 346 -10.64 41.27 -22.32
C ILE A 346 -9.97 41.87 -23.54
N ILE A 347 -10.73 42.74 -24.23
CA ILE A 347 -10.24 43.51 -25.38
C ILE A 347 -10.06 44.95 -24.95
N ASP A 348 -8.82 45.38 -24.89
CA ASP A 348 -8.39 46.71 -24.43
C ASP A 348 -7.14 47.18 -25.22
N ASP A 349 -6.52 48.25 -24.77
CA ASP A 349 -5.31 48.81 -25.38
C ASP A 349 -4.12 47.83 -25.41
N SER A 350 -4.14 46.78 -24.59
CA SER A 350 -3.11 45.73 -24.57
C SER A 350 -3.33 44.63 -25.60
N THR A 351 -4.50 44.58 -26.22
CA THR A 351 -4.82 43.57 -27.25
C THR A 351 -3.93 43.77 -28.46
N ILE A 352 -3.28 42.70 -28.89
CA ILE A 352 -2.41 42.72 -30.07
C ILE A 352 -3.20 42.23 -31.26
N ILE A 353 -3.23 43.04 -32.31
CA ILE A 353 -3.88 42.70 -33.58
C ILE A 353 -2.86 42.84 -34.70
N LYS A 354 -2.66 41.74 -35.43
CA LYS A 354 -1.86 41.67 -36.64
C LYS A 354 -2.73 41.24 -37.82
N VAL A 355 -2.56 41.88 -38.96
CA VAL A 355 -3.31 41.58 -40.16
C VAL A 355 -2.33 41.26 -41.30
N TYR A 356 -2.57 40.15 -41.97
CA TYR A 356 -1.76 39.69 -43.09
C TYR A 356 -2.62 39.47 -44.31
N LYS A 357 -2.12 39.88 -45.46
CA LYS A 357 -2.77 39.63 -46.75
C LYS A 357 -2.25 38.33 -47.35
N VAL A 358 -3.15 37.52 -47.87
CA VAL A 358 -2.84 36.28 -48.57
C VAL A 358 -2.76 36.50 -50.06
N GLY A 359 -1.64 36.16 -50.67
CA GLY A 359 -1.41 36.29 -52.09
C GLY A 359 -2.21 35.31 -52.95
N ASP A 360 -2.31 35.56 -54.24
CA ASP A 360 -3.13 34.79 -55.18
C ASP A 360 -2.71 33.30 -55.27
N ASN A 361 -1.45 33.02 -55.08
CA ASN A 361 -0.88 31.66 -55.15
C ASN A 361 -0.59 31.01 -53.76
N GLN A 362 -1.03 31.65 -52.69
CA GLN A 362 -0.83 31.13 -51.34
C GLN A 362 -2.08 30.39 -50.86
N ASN A 363 -1.89 29.27 -50.26
CA ASN A 363 -2.94 28.46 -49.67
C ASN A 363 -2.91 28.58 -48.13
N LEU A 364 -4.06 28.72 -47.54
CA LEU A 364 -4.23 28.70 -46.09
C LEU A 364 -4.43 27.27 -45.61
N PRO A 365 -3.75 26.84 -44.52
CA PRO A 365 -4.03 25.56 -43.94
C PRO A 365 -5.47 25.48 -43.42
N ASP A 366 -6.16 24.38 -43.71
CA ASP A 366 -7.53 24.16 -43.22
C ASP A 366 -7.60 24.13 -41.69
N SER A 367 -6.50 23.82 -41.04
CA SER A 367 -6.34 23.77 -39.58
C SER A 367 -6.34 25.14 -38.89
N ASN A 368 -6.37 26.23 -39.62
CA ASN A 368 -6.20 27.61 -39.08
C ASN A 368 -4.87 27.88 -38.37
N ARG A 369 -3.94 26.95 -38.43
CA ARG A 369 -2.66 27.05 -37.71
C ARG A 369 -1.57 27.59 -38.63
N ILE A 370 -1.13 28.80 -38.38
CA ILE A 370 -0.04 29.43 -39.15
C ILE A 370 1.22 29.36 -38.31
N TYR A 371 2.24 28.67 -38.80
CA TYR A 371 3.51 28.49 -38.10
C TYR A 371 4.57 29.51 -38.57
N ASP A 372 4.48 29.99 -39.79
CA ASP A 372 5.38 31.00 -40.34
C ASP A 372 4.60 32.15 -41.00
N TYR A 373 4.41 33.23 -40.28
CA TYR A 373 3.74 34.43 -40.76
C TYR A 373 4.58 35.24 -41.75
N SER A 374 5.90 34.97 -41.82
CA SER A 374 6.79 35.67 -42.74
C SER A 374 6.51 35.37 -44.21
N GLU A 375 5.76 34.31 -44.49
CA GLU A 375 5.30 33.96 -45.84
C GLU A 375 4.20 34.89 -46.36
N TYR A 376 3.51 35.63 -45.48
CA TYR A 376 2.40 36.50 -45.81
C TYR A 376 2.77 37.97 -45.69
N GLU A 377 2.12 38.83 -46.47
CA GLU A 377 2.33 40.28 -46.44
C GLU A 377 1.72 40.87 -45.16
N ASP A 378 2.52 41.43 -44.27
CA ASP A 378 2.05 42.17 -43.10
C ASP A 378 1.46 43.51 -43.53
N VAL A 379 0.16 43.64 -43.45
CA VAL A 379 -0.59 44.85 -43.77
C VAL A 379 -1.15 45.50 -42.51
N THR A 380 -0.61 45.18 -41.36
CA THR A 380 -1.04 45.76 -40.08
C THR A 380 -0.90 47.27 -40.13
N ASN A 381 -2.00 47.94 -39.85
CA ASN A 381 -2.05 49.40 -39.82
C ASN A 381 -2.85 49.83 -38.59
N ASP A 382 -2.32 50.77 -37.81
CA ASP A 382 -2.96 51.29 -36.60
C ASP A 382 -4.35 51.89 -36.84
N ASP A 383 -4.61 52.33 -38.08
CA ASP A 383 -5.91 52.89 -38.48
C ASP A 383 -6.98 51.82 -38.78
N TYR A 384 -6.59 50.52 -38.90
CA TYR A 384 -7.54 49.45 -39.20
C TYR A 384 -8.41 49.07 -38.01
N ALA A 385 -7.81 49.02 -36.83
CA ALA A 385 -8.46 48.53 -35.65
C ALA A 385 -8.89 49.67 -34.73
N GLN A 386 -10.17 49.72 -34.44
CA GLN A 386 -10.75 50.72 -33.52
C GLN A 386 -11.42 50.03 -32.36
N LEU A 387 -10.92 50.28 -31.15
CA LEU A 387 -11.53 49.76 -29.91
C LEU A 387 -12.93 50.35 -29.75
N GLY A 388 -13.90 49.47 -29.53
CA GLY A 388 -15.26 49.84 -29.20
C GLY A 388 -15.43 50.08 -27.70
N ASN A 389 -16.65 50.41 -27.31
CA ASN A 389 -17.01 50.67 -25.89
C ASN A 389 -17.58 49.43 -25.20
N ASN A 390 -17.68 48.31 -25.89
CA ASN A 390 -18.36 47.12 -25.41
C ASN A 390 -17.43 45.88 -25.44
N ASN A 391 -16.21 46.02 -24.91
CA ASN A 391 -15.23 44.95 -24.92
C ASN A 391 -15.03 44.33 -26.31
N ASP A 392 -14.90 45.17 -27.30
CA ASP A 392 -14.82 44.79 -28.71
C ASP A 392 -13.84 45.66 -29.48
N VAL A 393 -13.47 45.19 -30.65
CA VAL A 393 -12.69 45.93 -31.64
C VAL A 393 -13.28 45.74 -33.01
N ASN A 394 -13.33 46.83 -33.79
CA ASN A 394 -13.76 46.84 -35.19
C ASN A 394 -12.57 47.02 -36.11
N ILE A 395 -12.52 46.22 -37.18
CA ILE A 395 -11.50 46.29 -38.22
C ILE A 395 -12.18 46.52 -39.55
N ASN A 396 -11.88 47.65 -40.17
CA ASN A 396 -12.47 48.02 -41.46
C ASN A 396 -11.50 47.70 -42.60
N PHE A 397 -11.87 46.72 -43.41
CA PHE A 397 -11.09 46.29 -44.57
C PHE A 397 -11.47 47.03 -45.85
N GLY A 398 -12.64 47.67 -45.88
CA GLY A 398 -13.17 48.21 -47.11
C GLY A 398 -13.51 47.13 -48.15
N ASN A 399 -13.24 47.43 -49.44
CA ASN A 399 -13.47 46.45 -50.51
C ASN A 399 -12.26 45.47 -50.59
N ILE A 400 -12.52 44.21 -50.54
CA ILE A 400 -11.51 43.16 -50.60
C ILE A 400 -11.86 42.09 -51.63
N ASP A 401 -10.85 41.46 -52.19
CA ASP A 401 -10.94 40.32 -53.12
C ASP A 401 -9.94 39.23 -52.79
N SER A 402 -9.15 39.44 -51.76
CA SER A 402 -8.14 38.52 -51.25
C SER A 402 -8.52 38.04 -49.86
N PRO A 403 -8.01 36.87 -49.42
CA PRO A 403 -8.09 36.47 -48.03
C PRO A 403 -7.13 37.28 -47.14
N TYR A 404 -7.49 37.44 -45.91
CA TYR A 404 -6.66 38.04 -44.86
C TYR A 404 -6.60 37.14 -43.64
N ILE A 405 -5.48 37.19 -42.96
CA ILE A 405 -5.31 36.52 -41.67
C ILE A 405 -5.29 37.61 -40.60
N ILE A 406 -6.15 37.50 -39.61
CA ILE A 406 -6.10 38.31 -38.40
C ILE A 406 -5.56 37.43 -37.26
N LYS A 407 -4.48 37.88 -36.64
CA LYS A 407 -3.96 37.30 -35.41
C LYS A 407 -4.31 38.23 -34.26
N VAL A 408 -5.06 37.72 -33.29
CA VAL A 408 -5.54 38.49 -32.14
C VAL A 408 -4.99 37.82 -30.87
N ILE A 409 -4.28 38.60 -30.05
CA ILE A 409 -3.86 38.18 -28.74
C ILE A 409 -4.57 39.04 -27.71
N SER A 410 -5.45 38.45 -26.94
CA SER A 410 -6.26 39.12 -25.92
C SER A 410 -6.08 38.47 -24.54
N LYS A 411 -6.36 39.22 -23.50
CA LYS A 411 -6.30 38.75 -22.14
C LYS A 411 -7.57 38.02 -21.73
N TYR A 412 -7.47 37.16 -20.75
CA TYR A 412 -8.60 36.61 -20.02
C TYR A 412 -8.35 36.77 -18.50
N ASP A 413 -9.42 36.81 -17.73
CA ASP A 413 -9.34 36.91 -16.28
C ASP A 413 -9.47 35.51 -15.67
N PRO A 414 -8.40 34.95 -15.10
CA PRO A 414 -8.42 33.63 -14.50
C PRO A 414 -9.19 33.56 -13.16
N ASN A 415 -9.50 34.70 -12.56
CA ASN A 415 -10.14 34.80 -11.24
C ASN A 415 -11.65 35.09 -11.31
N LYS A 416 -12.25 34.99 -12.49
CA LYS A 416 -13.68 35.24 -12.65
C LYS A 416 -14.49 34.02 -12.18
N ASP A 417 -15.42 34.24 -11.27
CA ASP A 417 -16.17 33.20 -10.55
C ASP A 417 -16.93 32.17 -11.37
N ASP A 418 -17.09 32.38 -12.69
CA ASP A 418 -17.82 31.49 -13.59
C ASP A 418 -16.94 30.84 -14.67
N TYR A 419 -15.63 30.84 -14.48
CA TYR A 419 -14.71 30.43 -15.54
C TYR A 419 -14.57 28.91 -15.67
N THR A 420 -15.45 28.32 -16.44
CA THR A 420 -15.22 27.00 -17.03
C THR A 420 -14.72 27.09 -18.47
N THR A 421 -14.95 28.24 -19.11
CA THR A 421 -14.64 28.44 -20.54
C THR A 421 -14.19 29.86 -20.82
N ILE A 422 -13.41 30.04 -21.90
CA ILE A 422 -12.99 31.31 -22.46
C ILE A 422 -13.60 31.43 -23.83
N GLN A 423 -14.34 32.51 -24.11
CA GLN A 423 -15.01 32.70 -25.39
C GLN A 423 -14.67 34.04 -26.00
N GLN A 424 -14.45 34.05 -27.31
CA GLN A 424 -14.29 35.27 -28.12
C GLN A 424 -15.00 35.08 -29.47
N THR A 425 -15.78 36.09 -29.85
CA THR A 425 -16.60 36.02 -31.04
C THR A 425 -16.03 36.95 -32.13
N VAL A 426 -16.00 36.47 -33.36
CA VAL A 426 -15.69 37.27 -34.54
C VAL A 426 -16.88 37.30 -35.47
N THR A 427 -17.22 38.49 -35.96
CA THR A 427 -18.31 38.71 -36.93
C THR A 427 -17.78 39.49 -38.13
N MET A 428 -17.99 38.96 -39.31
CA MET A 428 -17.68 39.60 -40.58
C MET A 428 -18.97 40.09 -41.22
N GLN A 429 -18.96 41.32 -41.67
CA GLN A 429 -20.07 41.92 -42.41
C GLN A 429 -19.59 42.42 -43.78
N THR A 430 -20.34 42.12 -44.81
CA THR A 430 -20.11 42.63 -46.17
C THR A 430 -21.38 43.20 -46.76
N THR A 431 -21.24 44.27 -47.51
CA THR A 431 -22.37 44.91 -48.25
C THR A 431 -22.63 44.18 -49.55
N ILE A 432 -23.88 43.76 -49.76
CA ILE A 432 -24.32 43.11 -51.00
C ILE A 432 -24.79 44.13 -52.00
N ASN A 433 -25.55 45.13 -51.56
CA ASN A 433 -26.13 46.19 -52.41
C ASN A 433 -25.88 47.56 -51.77
N GLU A 434 -24.97 48.30 -52.32
CA GLU A 434 -24.59 49.64 -51.86
C GLU A 434 -25.75 50.66 -51.93
N TYR A 435 -26.74 50.45 -52.83
CA TYR A 435 -27.86 51.35 -52.95
C TYR A 435 -28.95 51.12 -51.88
N THR A 436 -29.15 49.91 -51.47
CA THR A 436 -30.16 49.56 -50.47
C THR A 436 -29.57 49.38 -49.04
N GLY A 437 -28.26 49.36 -48.96
CA GLY A 437 -27.57 49.05 -47.70
C GLY A 437 -27.74 47.61 -47.23
N GLU A 438 -28.13 46.70 -48.10
CA GLU A 438 -28.25 45.28 -47.80
C GLU A 438 -26.88 44.69 -47.54
N PHE A 439 -26.76 43.94 -46.43
CA PHE A 439 -25.51 43.35 -46.02
C PHE A 439 -25.69 41.88 -45.67
N ARG A 440 -24.59 41.13 -45.60
CA ARG A 440 -24.47 39.76 -45.11
C ARG A 440 -23.51 39.73 -43.96
N THR A 441 -23.79 38.84 -42.98
CA THR A 441 -22.92 38.60 -41.85
C THR A 441 -22.60 37.13 -41.73
N ALA A 442 -21.40 36.85 -41.23
CA ALA A 442 -20.98 35.51 -40.76
C ALA A 442 -20.26 35.67 -39.45
N SER A 443 -20.53 34.81 -38.51
CA SER A 443 -19.95 34.85 -37.15
C SER A 443 -19.41 33.50 -36.71
N TYR A 444 -18.32 33.54 -35.93
CA TYR A 444 -17.79 32.42 -35.20
C TYR A 444 -17.67 32.76 -33.73
N ASP A 445 -18.14 31.85 -32.88
CA ASP A 445 -17.83 31.83 -31.44
C ASP A 445 -16.70 30.83 -31.22
N ASN A 446 -15.55 31.31 -30.82
CA ASN A 446 -14.46 30.44 -30.41
C ASN A 446 -14.45 30.29 -28.90
N THR A 447 -14.41 29.05 -28.42
CA THR A 447 -14.48 28.73 -27.01
C THR A 447 -13.35 27.80 -26.64
N ILE A 448 -12.65 28.08 -25.56
CA ILE A 448 -11.68 27.18 -24.94
C ILE A 448 -12.32 26.59 -23.66
N ALA A 449 -12.29 25.29 -23.55
CA ALA A 449 -12.59 24.60 -22.32
C ALA A 449 -11.37 23.77 -21.85
N PHE A 450 -11.37 23.38 -20.59
CA PHE A 450 -10.29 22.57 -20.04
C PHE A 450 -10.75 21.14 -19.91
N SER A 451 -9.92 20.19 -20.33
CA SER A 451 -10.16 18.76 -20.14
C SER A 451 -9.17 18.18 -19.15
N THR A 452 -9.52 17.02 -18.62
CA THR A 452 -8.71 16.29 -17.66
C THR A 452 -8.31 14.94 -18.23
N SER A 453 -7.10 14.53 -17.89
CA SER A 453 -6.66 13.14 -17.97
C SER A 453 -6.53 12.61 -16.56
N SER A 454 -6.76 11.32 -16.37
CA SER A 454 -6.75 10.71 -15.04
C SER A 454 -5.94 9.43 -15.00
N GLY A 455 -5.35 9.16 -13.84
CA GLY A 455 -4.68 7.94 -13.56
C GLY A 455 -5.08 7.41 -12.18
N GLN A 456 -5.56 6.19 -12.14
CA GLN A 456 -5.99 5.52 -10.91
C GLN A 456 -5.38 4.13 -10.83
N GLY A 457 -5.18 3.66 -9.64
CA GLY A 457 -4.75 2.29 -9.41
C GLY A 457 -5.04 1.86 -7.99
N GLN A 458 -4.91 0.58 -7.74
CA GLN A 458 -5.06 0.01 -6.42
C GLN A 458 -4.24 -1.26 -6.31
N GLY A 459 -3.45 -1.36 -5.26
CA GLY A 459 -2.75 -2.57 -4.87
C GLY A 459 -3.31 -3.14 -3.58
N ASP A 460 -3.00 -4.39 -3.33
CA ASP A 460 -3.31 -5.10 -2.10
C ASP A 460 -2.11 -5.03 -1.18
N LEU A 461 -2.33 -4.76 0.10
CA LEU A 461 -1.29 -4.98 1.09
C LEU A 461 -0.97 -6.47 1.12
N PRO A 462 0.30 -6.88 1.00
CA PRO A 462 0.67 -8.26 1.18
C PRO A 462 0.21 -8.72 2.55
N PRO A 463 -0.23 -9.99 2.70
CA PRO A 463 -0.60 -10.51 3.99
C PRO A 463 0.56 -10.32 4.95
N GLU A 464 0.27 -9.78 6.13
CA GLU A 464 1.29 -9.55 7.16
C GLU A 464 2.04 -10.87 7.42
N LYS A 465 3.34 -10.85 7.16
CA LYS A 465 4.16 -12.04 7.40
C LYS A 465 4.18 -12.33 8.89
N THR A 466 3.71 -13.50 9.25
CA THR A 466 3.72 -13.96 10.64
C THR A 466 4.81 -15.00 10.86
N TYR A 467 5.19 -15.14 12.10
CA TYR A 467 6.31 -15.98 12.54
C TYR A 467 5.88 -16.92 13.64
N LYS A 468 6.77 -17.82 14.00
CA LYS A 468 6.54 -18.88 14.97
C LYS A 468 7.57 -18.80 16.11
N ILE A 469 7.15 -19.19 17.31
CA ILE A 469 8.01 -19.50 18.43
C ILE A 469 7.68 -20.92 18.89
N GLY A 470 8.69 -21.69 19.18
CA GLY A 470 8.51 -23.05 19.70
C GLY A 470 9.82 -23.74 19.95
N ASP A 471 9.75 -24.93 20.16
CA ASP A 471 10.64 -26.07 20.03
C ASP A 471 10.32 -27.20 21.02
N TYR A 472 11.03 -27.34 22.12
CA TYR A 472 11.17 -28.64 22.76
C TYR A 472 11.20 -28.53 24.28
N VAL A 473 10.52 -29.46 24.93
CA VAL A 473 10.60 -29.67 26.38
C VAL A 473 11.07 -31.11 26.65
N TRP A 474 12.11 -31.25 27.46
CA TRP A 474 12.74 -32.57 27.70
C TRP A 474 13.04 -32.84 29.18
N GLU A 475 13.22 -34.11 29.48
CA GLU A 475 13.74 -34.55 30.76
C GLU A 475 15.27 -34.56 30.73
N ASP A 476 15.88 -33.68 31.50
CA ASP A 476 17.32 -33.55 31.67
C ASP A 476 17.79 -34.52 32.76
N VAL A 477 18.23 -35.70 32.33
CA VAL A 477 18.57 -36.81 33.26
C VAL A 477 19.85 -36.54 34.04
N ASP A 478 20.86 -35.95 33.39
CA ASP A 478 22.15 -35.68 34.02
C ASP A 478 22.25 -34.28 34.66
N LYS A 479 21.21 -33.48 34.53
CA LYS A 479 21.08 -32.13 35.11
C LYS A 479 22.11 -31.11 34.62
N ASP A 480 22.61 -31.28 33.40
CA ASP A 480 23.61 -30.40 32.83
C ASP A 480 22.99 -29.17 32.09
N GLY A 481 21.69 -29.19 31.84
CA GLY A 481 20.96 -28.15 31.17
C GLY A 481 21.10 -28.17 29.66
N ILE A 482 21.61 -29.24 29.08
CA ILE A 482 21.88 -29.42 27.65
C ILE A 482 21.16 -30.67 27.16
N GLN A 483 20.49 -30.56 26.00
CA GLN A 483 19.85 -31.71 25.36
C GLN A 483 20.92 -32.72 24.88
N ASN A 484 20.91 -33.90 25.42
CA ASN A 484 21.83 -34.99 25.10
C ASN A 484 21.08 -36.21 24.57
N THR A 485 21.36 -36.63 23.35
CA THR A 485 20.72 -37.83 22.79
C THR A 485 21.29 -39.14 23.34
N ASN A 486 22.45 -39.09 24.01
CA ASN A 486 23.19 -40.27 24.46
C ASN A 486 22.92 -40.66 25.91
N ASP A 487 22.25 -39.80 26.68
CA ASP A 487 22.05 -39.97 28.13
C ASP A 487 20.62 -40.40 28.51
N ASN A 488 19.90 -41.02 27.58
CA ASN A 488 18.50 -41.46 27.73
C ASN A 488 17.52 -40.35 28.09
N GLU A 489 17.82 -39.13 27.72
CA GLU A 489 16.90 -38.01 27.86
C GLU A 489 15.67 -38.18 26.96
N LYS A 490 14.54 -37.85 27.48
CA LYS A 490 13.24 -38.07 26.83
C LYS A 490 12.47 -36.79 26.68
N PRO A 491 11.64 -36.70 25.62
CA PRO A 491 10.67 -35.61 25.54
C PRO A 491 9.70 -35.65 26.70
N LEU A 492 9.30 -34.47 27.16
CA LEU A 492 8.21 -34.31 28.12
C LEU A 492 6.95 -33.88 27.43
N SER A 493 5.98 -34.77 27.33
CA SER A 493 4.66 -34.48 26.79
C SER A 493 3.73 -33.86 27.82
N ASN A 494 2.69 -33.19 27.33
CA ASN A 494 1.62 -32.61 28.13
C ASN A 494 2.07 -31.49 29.11
N VAL A 495 3.23 -30.88 28.86
CA VAL A 495 3.70 -29.72 29.61
C VAL A 495 2.96 -28.47 29.11
N LEU A 496 2.36 -27.72 30.01
CA LEU A 496 1.66 -26.47 29.65
C LEU A 496 2.67 -25.38 29.36
N VAL A 497 2.58 -24.82 28.13
CA VAL A 497 3.39 -23.70 27.70
C VAL A 497 2.45 -22.52 27.39
N THR A 498 2.73 -21.37 27.96
CA THR A 498 1.92 -20.16 27.82
C THR A 498 2.71 -19.06 27.14
N LEU A 499 2.16 -18.53 26.06
CA LEU A 499 2.65 -17.31 25.40
C LEU A 499 1.83 -16.13 25.90
N THR A 500 2.52 -15.11 26.40
CA THR A 500 1.91 -13.83 26.78
C THR A 500 2.26 -12.77 25.74
N TYR A 501 1.22 -12.15 25.18
CA TYR A 501 1.34 -11.07 24.22
C TYR A 501 1.75 -9.75 24.90
N PRO A 502 2.26 -8.76 24.14
CA PRO A 502 2.62 -7.45 24.69
C PRO A 502 1.48 -6.71 25.39
N ASP A 503 0.24 -6.98 25.01
CA ASP A 503 -0.96 -6.41 25.63
C ASP A 503 -1.39 -7.09 26.93
N GLY A 504 -0.67 -8.14 27.34
CA GLY A 504 -0.95 -8.92 28.55
C GLY A 504 -1.93 -10.07 28.36
N THR A 505 -2.53 -10.23 27.19
CA THR A 505 -3.33 -11.42 26.84
C THR A 505 -2.42 -12.65 26.67
N SER A 506 -2.96 -13.84 26.77
CA SER A 506 -2.18 -15.07 26.69
C SER A 506 -2.89 -16.17 25.92
N LYS A 507 -2.09 -17.09 25.39
CA LYS A 507 -2.50 -18.33 24.74
C LYS A 507 -1.65 -19.46 25.27
N SER A 508 -2.25 -20.62 25.50
CA SER A 508 -1.53 -21.78 26.00
C SER A 508 -1.65 -22.98 25.09
N VAL A 509 -0.61 -23.76 25.01
CA VAL A 509 -0.57 -25.06 24.34
C VAL A 509 0.09 -26.09 25.27
N ARG A 510 -0.10 -27.37 24.98
CA ARG A 510 0.62 -28.44 25.68
C ARG A 510 1.58 -29.11 24.72
N THR A 511 2.72 -29.52 25.23
CA THR A 511 3.69 -30.29 24.44
C THR A 511 3.08 -31.63 24.00
N ASP A 512 3.41 -32.03 22.78
CA ASP A 512 3.00 -33.28 22.18
C ASP A 512 3.82 -34.48 22.69
N GLU A 513 3.63 -35.66 22.11
CA GLU A 513 4.32 -36.89 22.48
C GLU A 513 5.83 -36.80 22.25
N ASP A 514 6.27 -35.94 21.32
CA ASP A 514 7.67 -35.68 21.03
C ASP A 514 8.23 -34.48 21.82
N GLY A 515 7.49 -33.98 22.81
CA GLY A 515 7.88 -32.83 23.63
C GLY A 515 7.84 -31.49 22.90
N LYS A 516 7.28 -31.45 21.71
CA LYS A 516 7.25 -30.25 20.86
C LYS A 516 6.03 -29.37 21.16
N TYR A 517 6.23 -28.09 21.02
CA TYR A 517 5.17 -27.08 21.07
C TYR A 517 5.45 -25.95 20.05
N GLN A 518 4.44 -25.24 19.66
CA GLN A 518 4.56 -24.14 18.71
C GLN A 518 3.43 -23.11 18.89
N PHE A 519 3.78 -21.84 18.77
CA PHE A 519 2.86 -20.72 18.63
C PHE A 519 3.04 -20.09 17.27
N ASP A 520 1.95 -19.93 16.54
CA ASP A 520 1.91 -19.36 15.18
C ASP A 520 1.31 -17.94 15.20
N GLY A 521 1.42 -17.24 14.07
CA GLY A 521 0.75 -15.96 13.86
C GLY A 521 1.38 -14.79 14.61
N LEU A 522 2.66 -14.86 14.95
CA LEU A 522 3.36 -13.85 15.73
C LEU A 522 3.93 -12.76 14.83
N LYS A 523 3.92 -11.51 15.30
CA LYS A 523 4.31 -10.35 14.53
C LYS A 523 5.77 -9.98 14.72
N ASN A 524 6.39 -9.53 13.62
CA ASN A 524 7.75 -9.03 13.66
C ASN A 524 7.89 -7.79 14.58
N GLY A 525 9.00 -7.73 15.28
CA GLY A 525 9.33 -6.61 16.17
C GLY A 525 8.61 -6.62 17.52
N LEU A 526 7.70 -7.55 17.76
CA LEU A 526 7.03 -7.70 19.05
C LEU A 526 7.77 -8.67 19.95
N THR A 527 7.69 -8.37 21.25
CA THR A 527 8.29 -9.20 22.32
C THR A 527 7.19 -9.97 23.03
N TYR A 528 7.36 -11.27 23.09
CA TYR A 528 6.46 -12.23 23.73
C TYR A 528 7.12 -12.84 24.94
N LYS A 529 6.33 -13.23 25.92
CA LYS A 529 6.82 -14.00 27.06
C LYS A 529 6.38 -15.45 26.94
N ILE A 530 7.32 -16.36 26.97
CA ILE A 530 7.05 -17.82 27.05
C ILE A 530 7.23 -18.27 28.47
N THR A 531 6.23 -18.98 29.00
CA THR A 531 6.26 -19.53 30.35
C THR A 531 5.96 -21.01 30.28
N PHE A 532 6.83 -21.82 30.89
CA PHE A 532 6.66 -23.26 31.02
C PHE A 532 6.17 -23.56 32.43
N GLU A 533 5.06 -24.26 32.55
CA GLU A 533 4.61 -24.79 33.85
C GLU A 533 5.48 -25.97 34.27
N THR A 534 6.05 -25.89 35.44
CA THR A 534 6.86 -27.02 35.97
C THR A 534 5.96 -28.24 36.17
N PRO A 535 6.25 -29.38 35.50
CA PRO A 535 5.49 -30.60 35.72
C PRO A 535 5.58 -31.07 37.16
N GLU A 536 4.53 -31.72 37.64
CA GLU A 536 4.53 -32.30 38.97
C GLU A 536 5.63 -33.34 39.13
N GLY A 537 6.41 -33.24 40.20
CA GLY A 537 7.53 -34.11 40.45
C GLY A 537 8.83 -33.77 39.72
N TYR A 538 8.85 -32.65 39.03
CA TYR A 538 10.04 -32.18 38.31
C TYR A 538 10.55 -30.85 38.86
N THR A 539 11.81 -30.59 38.57
CA THR A 539 12.50 -29.34 38.89
C THR A 539 13.10 -28.75 37.60
N PRO A 540 12.99 -27.44 37.34
CA PRO A 540 13.66 -26.81 36.21
C PRO A 540 15.17 -26.98 36.28
N THR A 541 15.78 -27.30 35.11
CA THR A 541 17.22 -27.45 35.04
C THR A 541 17.95 -26.12 34.88
N LEU A 542 19.27 -26.18 34.72
CA LEU A 542 20.11 -25.00 34.50
C LEU A 542 19.76 -24.26 33.22
N LYS A 543 19.80 -22.96 33.28
CA LYS A 543 19.55 -22.09 32.11
C LYS A 543 20.84 -21.83 31.35
N HIS A 544 20.69 -21.74 30.03
CA HIS A 544 21.74 -21.26 29.12
C HIS A 544 23.07 -22.01 29.30
N SER A 545 22.96 -23.32 29.43
CA SER A 545 24.11 -24.20 29.55
C SER A 545 24.67 -24.53 28.16
N GLY A 546 25.98 -24.42 27.99
CA GLY A 546 26.60 -24.70 26.71
C GLY A 546 26.70 -23.49 25.79
N THR A 547 26.94 -23.75 24.50
CA THR A 547 27.19 -22.73 23.49
C THR A 547 26.14 -22.70 22.37
N ASN A 548 25.20 -23.62 22.37
CA ASN A 548 24.17 -23.76 21.36
C ASN A 548 22.78 -23.48 21.94
N PRO A 549 22.17 -22.34 21.65
CA PRO A 549 20.84 -21.97 22.15
C PRO A 549 19.72 -22.92 21.73
N ALA A 550 19.92 -23.71 20.69
CA ALA A 550 18.95 -24.71 20.25
C ALA A 550 18.99 -26.03 21.04
N LEU A 551 19.88 -26.14 22.02
CA LEU A 551 20.07 -27.33 22.81
C LEU A 551 20.10 -27.05 24.31
N ASP A 552 19.98 -25.80 24.72
CA ASP A 552 19.97 -25.42 26.14
C ASP A 552 18.55 -25.11 26.63
N SER A 553 18.41 -24.85 27.91
CA SER A 553 17.15 -24.51 28.55
C SER A 553 17.05 -23.00 28.79
N GLU A 554 15.96 -22.38 28.40
CA GLU A 554 15.61 -21.02 28.78
C GLU A 554 14.99 -20.97 30.21
N GLY A 555 14.76 -22.09 30.82
CA GLY A 555 14.13 -22.18 32.13
C GLY A 555 12.62 -22.03 32.09
N ASN A 556 12.00 -21.60 33.19
CA ASN A 556 10.55 -21.51 33.29
C ASN A 556 9.93 -20.36 32.54
N SER A 557 10.71 -19.34 32.21
CA SER A 557 10.18 -18.13 31.61
C SER A 557 11.28 -17.39 30.85
N VAL A 558 10.95 -16.97 29.63
CA VAL A 558 11.85 -16.25 28.74
C VAL A 558 11.08 -15.20 27.92
N TRP A 559 11.72 -14.08 27.66
CA TRP A 559 11.22 -13.05 26.75
C TRP A 559 11.86 -13.25 25.37
N VAL A 560 11.03 -13.33 24.33
CA VAL A 560 11.45 -13.57 22.95
C VAL A 560 10.95 -12.44 22.06
N THR A 561 11.87 -11.80 21.34
CA THR A 561 11.53 -10.78 20.34
C THR A 561 11.66 -11.38 18.95
N ILE A 562 10.59 -11.37 18.18
CA ILE A 562 10.62 -11.80 16.78
C ILE A 562 11.41 -10.79 15.95
N ASN A 563 12.42 -11.28 15.26
CA ASN A 563 13.33 -10.47 14.46
C ASN A 563 13.44 -11.02 13.02
N GLY A 564 12.31 -10.99 12.29
CA GLY A 564 12.24 -11.33 10.87
C GLY A 564 12.34 -12.82 10.54
N GLN A 565 12.32 -13.70 11.52
CA GLN A 565 12.38 -15.16 11.36
C GLN A 565 11.67 -15.89 12.49
N ASP A 566 11.35 -17.16 12.25
CA ASP A 566 10.86 -18.06 13.29
C ASP A 566 11.95 -18.30 14.34
N ASP A 567 11.55 -18.42 15.59
CA ASP A 567 12.45 -18.80 16.68
C ASP A 567 12.03 -20.17 17.23
N MET A 568 12.75 -21.20 16.78
CA MET A 568 12.56 -22.59 17.16
C MET A 568 13.70 -23.06 18.07
N THR A 569 14.16 -22.19 18.97
CA THR A 569 15.23 -22.45 19.91
C THR A 569 14.78 -22.29 21.37
N ILE A 570 13.50 -22.09 21.59
CA ILE A 570 12.96 -21.79 22.92
C ILE A 570 12.56 -23.09 23.60
N ASP A 571 13.50 -23.60 24.39
CA ASP A 571 13.45 -24.91 24.99
C ASP A 571 13.38 -24.85 26.52
N SER A 572 12.89 -25.89 27.14
CA SER A 572 12.92 -26.00 28.60
C SER A 572 13.19 -27.42 29.05
N GLY A 573 14.16 -27.55 29.90
CA GLY A 573 14.55 -28.82 30.52
C GLY A 573 14.10 -28.92 31.96
N PHE A 574 13.72 -30.12 32.35
CA PHE A 574 13.33 -30.46 33.71
C PHE A 574 13.93 -31.80 34.10
N TYR A 575 14.35 -31.91 35.33
CA TYR A 575 14.76 -33.20 35.87
C TYR A 575 13.79 -33.65 36.96
N GLN A 576 13.67 -34.97 37.18
CA GLN A 576 12.86 -35.50 38.26
C GLN A 576 13.42 -34.98 39.58
N THR A 577 12.58 -34.38 40.39
CA THR A 577 12.98 -33.94 41.73
C THR A 577 13.43 -35.15 42.54
N PRO A 578 14.68 -35.19 43.01
CA PRO A 578 15.17 -36.30 43.81
C PRO A 578 14.32 -36.49 45.06
N LYS A 579 14.05 -37.75 45.38
CA LYS A 579 13.33 -38.15 46.59
C LYS A 579 14.23 -38.97 47.43
N TYR A 580 14.08 -38.76 48.68
CA TYR A 580 14.94 -39.39 49.70
C TYR A 580 14.13 -40.15 50.72
N SER A 581 14.84 -41.03 51.49
CA SER A 581 14.29 -41.77 52.60
C SER A 581 14.97 -41.34 53.90
N LEU A 582 14.23 -41.50 54.98
CA LEU A 582 14.68 -41.21 56.32
C LEU A 582 14.17 -42.30 57.20
N GLY A 583 15.01 -42.78 58.11
CA GLY A 583 14.64 -43.86 59.04
C GLY A 583 15.79 -44.38 59.79
N ASN A 584 15.64 -45.49 60.35
CA ASN A 584 16.53 -46.50 60.79
C ASN A 584 15.91 -47.36 61.91
N TYR A 585 16.22 -47.13 63.17
CA TYR A 585 16.14 -48.20 64.15
C TYR A 585 15.74 -47.72 65.56
N VAL A 586 14.89 -48.50 66.24
CA VAL A 586 14.58 -48.29 67.63
C VAL A 586 14.92 -49.60 68.36
N TRP A 587 15.81 -49.53 69.37
CA TRP A 587 16.33 -50.72 70.04
C TRP A 587 16.15 -50.66 71.50
N TYR A 588 16.31 -51.82 72.09
CA TYR A 588 16.27 -52.05 73.52
C TYR A 588 17.69 -51.98 74.08
N ASP A 589 18.03 -50.86 74.71
CA ASP A 589 19.33 -50.61 75.29
C ASP A 589 19.44 -51.28 76.64
N THR A 590 19.93 -52.54 76.67
CA THR A 590 20.02 -53.39 77.88
C THR A 590 21.11 -52.94 78.79
N ASN A 591 22.20 -52.40 78.33
CA ASN A 591 23.33 -51.96 79.13
C ASN A 591 23.29 -50.49 79.53
N LYS A 592 22.33 -49.72 79.00
CA LYS A 592 22.09 -48.28 79.29
C LYS A 592 23.25 -47.36 78.87
N ASP A 593 23.98 -47.74 77.84
CA ASP A 593 25.13 -46.93 77.35
C ASP A 593 24.78 -45.97 76.24
N GLY A 594 23.58 -46.06 75.67
CA GLY A 594 23.10 -45.23 74.61
C GLY A 594 23.64 -45.60 73.24
N ILE A 595 24.30 -46.72 73.08
CA ILE A 595 24.91 -47.21 71.84
C ILE A 595 24.34 -48.58 71.50
N GLN A 596 24.00 -48.77 70.19
CA GLN A 596 23.52 -50.07 69.71
C GLN A 596 24.55 -51.15 69.86
N GLY A 597 24.24 -52.18 70.71
CA GLY A 597 25.06 -53.36 70.87
C GLY A 597 24.62 -54.50 69.98
N ASP A 598 25.58 -55.37 69.57
CA ASP A 598 25.28 -56.54 68.70
C ASP A 598 24.29 -57.53 69.35
N ASP A 599 24.16 -57.56 70.65
CA ASP A 599 23.24 -58.39 71.39
C ASP A 599 21.90 -57.77 71.73
N GLU A 600 21.72 -56.48 71.34
CA GLU A 600 20.51 -55.71 71.60
C GLU A 600 19.47 -55.90 70.55
N LYS A 601 18.23 -55.95 70.96
CA LYS A 601 17.10 -56.24 70.04
C LYS A 601 16.31 -54.98 69.69
N GLY A 602 15.77 -54.95 68.48
CA GLY A 602 14.83 -53.91 68.08
C GLY A 602 13.53 -53.95 68.87
N ILE A 603 12.94 -52.81 69.11
CA ILE A 603 11.62 -52.66 69.73
C ILE A 603 10.57 -52.50 68.63
N SER A 604 9.67 -53.45 68.51
CA SER A 604 8.55 -53.43 67.58
C SER A 604 7.39 -52.56 68.06
N GLY A 605 6.64 -51.95 67.16
CA GLY A 605 5.41 -51.23 67.45
C GLY A 605 5.58 -49.82 68.06
N VAL A 606 6.79 -49.29 68.06
CA VAL A 606 7.03 -47.91 68.45
C VAL A 606 6.49 -47.00 67.38
N LYS A 607 5.61 -46.12 67.76
CA LYS A 607 5.05 -45.14 66.85
C LYS A 607 6.05 -44.01 66.58
N VAL A 608 6.33 -43.78 65.31
CA VAL A 608 7.22 -42.72 64.85
C VAL A 608 6.44 -41.78 63.98
N THR A 609 6.54 -40.47 64.27
CA THR A 609 5.83 -39.43 63.55
C THR A 609 6.82 -38.49 62.86
N LEU A 610 6.67 -38.33 61.53
CA LEU A 610 7.40 -37.35 60.73
C LEU A 610 6.58 -36.04 60.61
N LYS A 611 7.23 -34.94 60.95
CA LYS A 611 6.65 -33.59 60.85
C LYS A 611 7.50 -32.70 59.93
N ASP A 612 6.89 -31.70 59.39
CA ASP A 612 7.61 -30.61 58.68
C ASP A 612 8.31 -29.69 59.70
N GLU A 613 9.09 -28.74 59.19
CA GLU A 613 9.80 -27.74 60.03
C GLU A 613 8.88 -26.89 60.90
N ASN A 614 7.60 -26.82 60.59
CA ASN A 614 6.58 -26.02 61.30
C ASN A 614 5.83 -26.90 62.36
N GLY A 615 6.17 -28.18 62.44
CA GLY A 615 5.58 -29.14 63.38
C GLY A 615 4.30 -29.80 62.87
N ASN A 616 3.92 -29.60 61.57
CA ASN A 616 2.77 -30.30 60.98
C ASN A 616 3.10 -31.74 60.66
N ILE A 617 2.20 -32.69 60.98
CA ILE A 617 2.40 -34.10 60.72
C ILE A 617 2.34 -34.35 59.17
N ILE A 618 3.43 -34.92 58.65
CA ILE A 618 3.53 -35.39 57.28
C ILE A 618 3.09 -36.84 57.16
N SER A 619 3.62 -37.70 58.02
CA SER A 619 3.38 -39.13 58.01
C SER A 619 3.61 -39.77 59.42
N THR A 620 3.05 -40.94 59.58
CA THR A 620 3.24 -41.70 60.81
C THR A 620 3.46 -43.17 60.44
N THR A 621 4.41 -43.81 61.08
CA THR A 621 4.69 -45.25 60.95
C THR A 621 4.88 -45.90 62.29
N THR A 622 5.09 -47.19 62.31
CA THR A 622 5.47 -47.94 63.49
C THR A 622 6.68 -48.82 63.16
N THR A 623 7.55 -49.06 64.15
CA THR A 623 8.69 -49.97 63.99
C THR A 623 8.19 -51.36 63.69
N ASP A 624 8.90 -52.11 62.87
CA ASP A 624 8.64 -53.49 62.49
C ASP A 624 9.12 -54.49 63.60
N GLU A 625 9.04 -55.75 63.26
CA GLU A 625 9.49 -56.81 64.14
C GLU A 625 10.98 -56.77 64.56
N ASN A 626 11.77 -56.08 63.75
CA ASN A 626 13.20 -55.86 63.92
C ASN A 626 13.53 -54.48 64.52
N GLY A 627 12.53 -53.69 64.87
CA GLY A 627 12.72 -52.32 65.36
C GLY A 627 13.02 -51.30 64.32
N LYS A 628 12.89 -51.63 62.99
CA LYS A 628 13.16 -50.72 61.88
C LYS A 628 11.93 -49.91 61.48
N TYR A 629 12.16 -48.66 61.09
CA TYR A 629 11.14 -47.80 60.49
C TYR A 629 11.75 -47.00 59.32
N GLN A 630 10.94 -46.54 58.41
CA GLN A 630 11.36 -45.72 57.25
C GLN A 630 10.24 -44.85 56.78
N PHE A 631 10.58 -43.62 56.40
CA PHE A 631 9.74 -42.71 55.62
C PHE A 631 10.39 -42.52 54.26
N ASP A 632 9.63 -42.74 53.18
CA ASP A 632 10.10 -42.66 51.80
C ASP A 632 9.51 -41.45 51.08
N ASN A 633 10.04 -41.18 49.91
CA ASN A 633 9.52 -40.18 49.00
C ASN A 633 9.54 -38.73 49.53
N LEU A 634 10.57 -38.39 50.29
CA LEU A 634 10.75 -37.08 50.89
C LEU A 634 11.54 -36.15 49.99
N ASN A 635 11.15 -34.89 49.95
CA ASN A 635 11.96 -33.85 49.35
C ASN A 635 13.16 -33.51 50.25
N SER A 636 14.21 -32.92 49.68
CA SER A 636 15.19 -32.21 50.51
C SER A 636 14.49 -31.12 51.34
N GLY A 637 14.90 -30.98 52.57
CA GLY A 637 14.28 -30.01 53.49
C GLY A 637 14.52 -30.39 54.95
N ASN A 638 13.90 -29.63 55.83
CA ASN A 638 13.97 -29.80 57.25
C ASN A 638 12.75 -30.57 57.74
N TYR A 639 13.02 -31.60 58.57
CA TYR A 639 12.01 -32.47 59.14
C TYR A 639 12.21 -32.62 60.63
N ILE A 640 11.17 -33.04 61.34
CA ILE A 640 11.19 -33.39 62.73
C ILE A 640 10.68 -34.81 62.84
N VAL A 641 11.47 -35.69 63.41
CA VAL A 641 11.13 -37.10 63.80
C VAL A 641 10.79 -37.14 65.24
N HIS A 642 9.62 -37.67 65.59
CA HIS A 642 9.18 -37.84 66.96
C HIS A 642 8.88 -39.29 67.21
N PHE A 643 9.52 -39.85 68.29
CA PHE A 643 9.30 -41.19 68.76
C PHE A 643 8.34 -41.13 69.94
N ASP A 644 7.24 -41.88 69.88
CA ASP A 644 6.38 -42.07 71.06
C ASP A 644 7.04 -43.05 72.02
N LYS A 645 7.36 -42.59 73.23
CA LYS A 645 7.98 -43.43 74.25
C LYS A 645 7.13 -44.64 74.55
N PRO A 646 7.69 -45.89 74.48
CA PRO A 646 6.98 -47.07 74.86
C PRO A 646 6.61 -47.07 76.35
N SER A 647 5.42 -47.62 76.67
CA SER A 647 4.98 -47.67 78.07
C SER A 647 5.87 -48.57 78.93
N GLY A 648 6.30 -48.05 80.06
CA GLY A 648 7.16 -48.80 80.98
C GLY A 648 8.66 -48.78 80.60
N MET A 649 9.02 -47.89 79.70
CA MET A 649 10.41 -47.71 79.26
C MET A 649 10.90 -46.29 79.50
N THR A 650 12.17 -46.14 79.67
CA THR A 650 12.87 -44.85 79.81
C THR A 650 13.80 -44.64 78.63
N GLN A 651 13.82 -43.37 78.06
CA GLN A 651 14.75 -42.96 77.05
C GLN A 651 16.20 -43.09 77.50
N THR A 652 17.02 -43.72 76.67
CA THR A 652 18.46 -43.84 76.98
C THR A 652 19.20 -42.53 76.78
N THR A 653 20.46 -42.49 77.11
CA THR A 653 21.32 -41.31 76.85
C THR A 653 21.44 -41.05 75.33
N THR A 654 21.35 -39.83 74.95
CA THR A 654 21.46 -39.42 73.55
C THR A 654 22.90 -39.04 73.18
N ASP A 655 23.19 -39.05 71.87
CA ASP A 655 24.49 -38.66 71.30
C ASP A 655 25.67 -39.32 71.99
N SER A 656 25.57 -40.61 72.22
CA SER A 656 26.58 -41.44 72.94
C SER A 656 27.49 -42.13 71.94
N GLY A 657 28.75 -41.78 71.93
CA GLY A 657 29.72 -42.40 71.04
C GLY A 657 30.19 -41.51 69.92
N ASP A 658 30.87 -42.09 68.94
CA ASP A 658 31.43 -41.38 67.80
C ASP A 658 30.73 -41.73 66.48
N ASP A 659 29.70 -42.57 66.50
CA ASP A 659 28.97 -43.08 65.32
C ASP A 659 27.48 -42.78 65.45
N ASP A 660 27.05 -41.74 64.70
CA ASP A 660 25.70 -41.22 64.62
C ASP A 660 24.67 -42.28 64.11
N GLU A 661 25.14 -43.31 63.41
CA GLU A 661 24.28 -44.43 62.95
C GLU A 661 24.02 -45.50 64.03
N GLN A 662 24.65 -45.37 65.18
CA GLN A 662 24.57 -46.36 66.24
C GLN A 662 24.25 -45.83 67.66
N ASP A 663 23.98 -44.56 67.80
CA ASP A 663 23.59 -43.93 69.05
C ASP A 663 22.11 -43.49 69.06
N ALA A 664 21.61 -43.01 70.14
CA ALA A 664 20.26 -42.59 70.32
C ALA A 664 20.17 -41.06 70.11
N ASP A 665 19.31 -40.61 69.19
CA ASP A 665 19.05 -39.17 68.88
C ASP A 665 18.03 -38.55 69.88
N GLY A 666 17.22 -39.35 70.51
CA GLY A 666 16.20 -38.89 71.45
C GLY A 666 14.78 -38.93 70.92
N GLU A 667 13.80 -38.43 71.71
CA GLU A 667 12.39 -38.53 71.39
C GLU A 667 11.95 -37.54 70.26
N GLU A 668 12.66 -36.44 70.06
CA GLU A 668 12.38 -35.49 69.02
C GLU A 668 13.69 -35.00 68.36
N VAL A 669 13.84 -35.31 67.10
CA VAL A 669 15.05 -35.10 66.32
C VAL A 669 14.75 -34.13 65.12
N HIS A 670 15.59 -33.12 64.99
CA HIS A 670 15.55 -32.20 63.82
C HIS A 670 16.54 -32.71 62.76
N VAL A 671 16.01 -33.05 61.57
CA VAL A 671 16.77 -33.68 60.51
C VAL A 671 16.74 -32.77 59.25
N THR A 672 17.88 -32.62 58.63
CA THR A 672 17.99 -31.88 57.33
C THR A 672 18.38 -32.89 56.26
N ILE A 673 17.45 -33.18 55.34
CA ILE A 673 17.72 -33.98 54.15
C ILE A 673 18.23 -33.02 53.06
N THR A 674 19.43 -33.22 52.54
CA THR A 674 20.05 -32.44 51.52
C THR A 674 20.02 -33.15 50.17
N ASP A 675 20.84 -34.15 49.96
CA ASP A 675 21.12 -34.82 48.70
C ASP A 675 21.28 -36.36 48.80
N HIS A 676 20.98 -36.94 49.94
CA HIS A 676 21.04 -38.36 50.17
C HIS A 676 20.02 -38.78 51.21
N ASP A 677 19.80 -40.10 51.29
CA ASP A 677 18.99 -40.72 52.33
C ASP A 677 19.68 -40.60 53.72
N ASP A 678 18.88 -40.44 54.73
CA ASP A 678 19.40 -40.39 56.12
C ASP A 678 18.84 -41.57 56.95
N PHE A 679 19.71 -42.53 57.26
CA PHE A 679 19.39 -43.66 58.04
C PHE A 679 20.16 -43.65 59.38
N SER A 680 20.45 -42.48 59.90
CA SER A 680 21.11 -42.29 61.18
C SER A 680 20.14 -41.96 62.32
N ILE A 681 18.84 -41.85 62.06
CA ILE A 681 17.87 -41.33 63.02
C ILE A 681 17.35 -42.53 63.90
N ASP A 682 17.94 -42.68 65.00
CA ASP A 682 17.77 -43.82 65.87
C ASP A 682 17.31 -43.45 67.29
N ASN A 683 16.69 -44.40 68.00
CA ASN A 683 16.38 -44.13 69.36
C ASN A 683 16.39 -45.43 70.22
N GLY A 684 16.92 -45.35 71.45
CA GLY A 684 17.03 -46.42 72.36
C GLY A 684 16.21 -46.20 73.62
N TYR A 685 15.72 -47.31 74.14
CA TYR A 685 14.94 -47.31 75.36
C TYR A 685 15.36 -48.52 76.23
N TYR A 686 15.31 -48.37 77.57
CA TYR A 686 15.46 -49.44 78.47
C TYR A 686 14.24 -49.55 79.43
N ASP A 687 13.99 -50.72 80.06
CA ASP A 687 12.88 -50.90 80.99
C ASP A 687 13.02 -50.00 82.21
N ASP A 688 11.92 -49.45 82.67
CA ASP A 688 11.85 -48.77 83.94
C ASP A 688 12.16 -49.83 85.05
N GLU A 689 13.15 -49.53 85.86
CA GLU A 689 13.36 -50.37 87.03
C GLU A 689 12.10 -50.33 87.87
N SER A 690 11.36 -51.47 87.87
CA SER A 690 10.30 -51.63 88.80
C SER A 690 10.96 -51.85 90.15
N ASP A 691 10.83 -50.97 91.12
CA ASP A 691 11.12 -51.19 92.51
C ASP A 691 10.27 -52.37 93.03
N SER A 692 10.76 -53.59 92.83
CA SER A 692 10.29 -54.78 93.54
C SER A 692 11.34 -55.14 94.55
N ASP A 693 11.59 -54.25 95.55
CA ASP A 693 12.15 -54.62 96.80
C ASP A 693 11.10 -55.52 97.55
N SER A 694 11.12 -56.78 97.24
CA SER A 694 10.55 -57.77 98.14
C SER A 694 11.64 -58.32 99.07
N ASP A 695 11.95 -57.47 100.09
CA ASP A 695 12.66 -57.99 101.25
C ASP A 695 11.81 -59.08 101.93
N SER A 696 12.08 -60.32 101.63
CA SER A 696 11.63 -61.41 102.41
C SER A 696 12.80 -61.89 103.27
N ASP A 697 13.10 -61.10 104.34
CA ASP A 697 13.87 -61.55 105.45
C ASP A 697 13.03 -62.61 106.23
N SER A 698 13.26 -63.85 105.95
CA SER A 698 12.83 -64.94 106.81
C SER A 698 14.00 -65.44 107.65
N ASP A 699 14.29 -64.67 108.69
CA ASP A 699 15.12 -65.13 109.79
C ASP A 699 14.35 -66.22 110.60
N SER A 700 14.68 -67.38 110.34
CA SER A 700 14.29 -68.51 111.25
C SER A 700 15.47 -69.00 112.09
N ASP A 701 15.71 -68.25 113.14
CA ASP A 701 16.55 -68.68 114.17
C ASP A 701 15.76 -69.67 114.98
N SER A 702 16.14 -70.88 114.85
CA SER A 702 15.74 -71.98 115.76
C SER A 702 16.92 -72.45 116.63
N ASP A 703 17.11 -71.74 117.67
CA ASP A 703 17.98 -72.25 118.78
C ASP A 703 17.17 -73.20 119.64
N SER A 704 17.55 -74.36 119.54
CA SER A 704 17.16 -75.41 120.50
C SER A 704 18.32 -75.83 121.42
N ASP A 705 18.36 -75.14 122.49
CA ASP A 705 19.18 -75.67 123.60
C ASP A 705 18.35 -76.57 124.52
N SER A 706 18.78 -77.73 124.56
CA SER A 706 18.30 -78.66 125.49
C SER A 706 19.43 -78.96 126.52
N ASP A 707 19.16 -78.70 127.68
CA ASP A 707 19.89 -79.21 128.69
C ASP A 707 19.01 -79.90 129.79
N SER A 708 19.46 -81.13 129.95
CA SER A 708 19.30 -82.11 131.04
C SER A 708 17.94 -82.55 131.36
#